data_eb000de1f341c498c94ebeec55c1751b
#
_entry.id   eb000de1f341c498c94ebeec55c1751b
#
_cell.length_a   1.000
_cell.length_b   1.000
_cell.length_c   1.000
_cell.angle_alpha   90.00
_cell.angle_beta   90.00
_cell.angle_gamma   90.00
#
_symmetry.space_group_name_H-M   'P 1'
#
loop_
_entity.id
_entity.type
_entity.pdbx_description
1 polymer ?
#
loop_
_entity_poly.entity_id
_entity_poly.type
_entity_poly.pdbx_seq_one_letter_code
_entity_poly.pdbx_strand_id
1 'polypeptide(L)'
;MFPSKIINIYIFARTESHEYMKSRIIISLALFLSYIPGMNAQGPEMVIPVPSQVELREGFYSFEDQPSVKVSYKAKGLTSSEAYILDVTPKGVTIKALSEAGEFYARQTLRQMTADGKVKEIRCCRITDVPRFPYRGLHFDVSRHFRSVGFLKKQMDAMAFFKMNRMHIHLTDAAGWRLQIDAYPRLTGFAAWRPQRTWKEWWNGDRHYAEEGSVGAYGGYYTKDDIRELLAYAAERHIEIIPEIEMPSHSEEVLAAYPELGCSGEPYKDSDFCVGSEEVFIFLQTVLDEVMELFPSEYIHIGGDEAGKAHWKTCPKCQQRMKDEGLKDVDELQSYMIRRIGEYVSTKGRRIVGWDEILDGGLAPGATVMSWRGTEGGIEAMSMGHDVIMSPGRYCYLDHTQDAPFREPESIGGYLPLDSVYVYEPVEPSMPVDKLHHLLGVQANLWTEYITDDAHAEYMYWPRTFAIAETGWSQPEDKNLQDFRRRALHALEVLKDQGYNVFDLESEYGERKLAQTGLDHKAKGCKVTYNPDLPWPKYYPAAGEATFTDGVIGGWTYSDQRWQGFLSPIDVTIDLGSVQDVHYVGGTFMQLIGPGVFMPEKVDIYVSEDGKDFKHIAQVWNDVSVKASDLLFKSFDTICNEKARYVRYHAFRSPMRGFIFLDEIVVN
;
A
#
# COMPACT_ATOMS: atom_id res chain seq x y z
N MET A 1 -0.20 19.85 -42.62
CA MET A 1 -1.35 19.51 -43.45
C MET A 1 -1.25 18.07 -43.87
N PHE A 2 -1.74 17.12 -43.04
CA PHE A 2 -1.91 15.71 -43.41
C PHE A 2 -3.16 15.18 -42.70
N PRO A 3 -3.99 14.42 -43.39
CA PRO A 3 -5.32 14.10 -42.89
C PRO A 3 -5.36 12.85 -42.01
N SER A 4 -6.10 12.97 -40.91
CA SER A 4 -6.55 11.87 -40.05
C SER A 4 -7.41 10.86 -40.81
N LYS A 5 -7.04 9.57 -40.75
CA LYS A 5 -7.94 8.46 -41.12
C LYS A 5 -8.54 7.86 -39.85
N ILE A 6 -9.81 8.11 -39.69
CA ILE A 6 -10.68 7.44 -38.71
C ILE A 6 -11.05 6.07 -39.31
N ILE A 7 -10.74 4.99 -38.61
CA ILE A 7 -11.23 3.65 -38.96
C ILE A 7 -12.50 3.41 -38.14
N ASN A 8 -13.64 3.39 -38.82
CA ASN A 8 -14.93 2.96 -38.28
C ASN A 8 -14.98 1.43 -38.24
N ILE A 9 -15.13 0.87 -37.04
CA ILE A 9 -15.43 -0.54 -36.86
C ILE A 9 -16.95 -0.66 -36.76
N TYR A 10 -17.56 -1.37 -37.74
CA TYR A 10 -18.98 -1.71 -37.75
C TYR A 10 -19.27 -2.85 -36.76
N ILE A 11 -20.15 -2.59 -35.79
CA ILE A 11 -20.72 -3.61 -34.92
C ILE A 11 -21.99 -4.16 -35.59
N PHE A 12 -22.00 -5.45 -35.94
CA PHE A 12 -23.21 -6.17 -36.34
C PHE A 12 -23.95 -6.62 -35.09
N ALA A 13 -25.12 -6.02 -34.84
CA ALA A 13 -26.08 -6.53 -33.88
C ALA A 13 -26.94 -7.61 -34.52
N ARG A 14 -26.93 -8.83 -33.97
CA ARG A 14 -27.91 -9.86 -34.26
C ARG A 14 -29.01 -9.82 -33.20
N THR A 15 -30.25 -9.67 -33.67
CA THR A 15 -31.47 -9.72 -32.90
C THR A 15 -31.83 -11.16 -32.52
N GLU A 16 -31.97 -11.45 -31.22
CA GLU A 16 -32.70 -12.62 -30.74
C GLU A 16 -33.76 -12.23 -29.68
N SER A 17 -34.94 -12.64 -30.03
CA SER A 17 -36.26 -12.87 -29.44
C SER A 17 -36.66 -12.36 -28.04
N HIS A 18 -37.86 -11.86 -28.10
CA HIS A 18 -38.74 -11.07 -27.22
C HIS A 18 -39.32 -11.73 -25.94
N GLU A 19 -38.88 -12.88 -25.45
CA GLU A 19 -39.54 -13.54 -24.30
C GLU A 19 -38.80 -13.48 -22.96
N TYR A 20 -37.56 -13.01 -22.92
CA TYR A 20 -36.77 -12.93 -21.66
C TYR A 20 -36.89 -11.58 -20.94
N MET A 21 -37.62 -10.62 -21.49
CA MET A 21 -37.70 -9.25 -20.98
C MET A 21 -38.83 -8.98 -19.97
N LYS A 22 -39.75 -9.91 -19.75
CA LYS A 22 -40.91 -9.67 -18.85
C LYS A 22 -40.68 -9.97 -17.37
N SER A 23 -39.67 -10.75 -17.00
CA SER A 23 -39.41 -11.09 -15.59
C SER A 23 -38.34 -10.20 -14.88
N ARG A 24 -37.62 -9.36 -15.62
CA ARG A 24 -36.64 -8.40 -15.04
C ARG A 24 -37.18 -6.98 -14.84
N ILE A 25 -38.35 -6.64 -15.43
CA ILE A 25 -38.94 -5.30 -15.29
C ILE A 25 -39.65 -5.10 -13.94
N ILE A 26 -40.04 -6.16 -13.26
CA ILE A 26 -40.80 -6.06 -11.99
C ILE A 26 -39.87 -5.83 -10.79
N ILE A 27 -38.58 -6.25 -10.87
CA ILE A 27 -37.57 -6.01 -9.78
C ILE A 27 -36.89 -4.66 -9.93
N SER A 28 -36.79 -4.11 -11.15
CA SER A 28 -36.21 -2.77 -11.37
C SER A 28 -37.15 -1.61 -11.08
N LEU A 29 -38.45 -1.82 -10.97
CA LEU A 29 -39.39 -0.74 -10.63
C LEU A 29 -39.56 -0.49 -9.14
N ALA A 30 -39.06 -1.38 -8.27
CA ALA A 30 -39.08 -1.19 -6.82
C ALA A 30 -37.91 -0.36 -6.30
N LEU A 31 -36.87 -0.10 -7.12
CA LEU A 31 -35.71 0.72 -6.78
C LEU A 31 -35.73 2.16 -7.34
N PHE A 32 -36.77 2.51 -8.13
CA PHE A 32 -36.89 3.85 -8.75
C PHE A 32 -37.90 4.79 -8.06
N LEU A 33 -38.46 4.40 -6.90
CA LEU A 33 -39.49 5.18 -6.20
C LEU A 33 -38.99 5.87 -4.91
N SER A 34 -37.71 6.21 -4.80
CA SER A 34 -37.22 7.01 -3.65
C SER A 34 -36.37 8.22 -4.00
N TYR A 35 -36.38 8.70 -5.22
CA TYR A 35 -35.81 10.03 -5.51
C TYR A 35 -36.94 11.07 -5.55
N ILE A 36 -37.37 11.48 -4.37
CA ILE A 36 -38.12 12.73 -4.19
C ILE A 36 -37.08 13.80 -3.90
N PRO A 37 -36.85 14.78 -4.80
CA PRO A 37 -36.00 15.92 -4.49
C PRO A 37 -36.68 16.77 -3.41
N GLY A 38 -36.15 16.71 -2.18
CA GLY A 38 -36.66 17.51 -1.07
C GLY A 38 -36.55 16.89 0.32
N MET A 39 -36.15 15.63 0.45
CA MET A 39 -35.88 15.02 1.75
C MET A 39 -34.36 14.80 1.92
N ASN A 40 -33.70 15.74 2.61
CA ASN A 40 -32.26 15.68 2.94
C ASN A 40 -31.95 14.84 4.18
N ALA A 41 -32.82 13.89 4.56
CA ALA A 41 -32.53 13.04 5.71
C ALA A 41 -31.58 11.91 5.31
N GLN A 42 -30.43 11.87 5.96
CA GLN A 42 -29.44 10.78 5.84
C GLN A 42 -29.62 9.73 6.93
N GLY A 43 -29.01 8.56 6.73
CA GLY A 43 -29.13 7.46 7.64
C GLY A 43 -27.85 6.64 7.78
N PRO A 44 -27.92 5.50 8.47
CA PRO A 44 -26.76 4.63 8.69
C PRO A 44 -26.17 4.05 7.40
N GLU A 45 -26.90 4.11 6.28
CA GLU A 45 -26.45 3.70 4.96
C GLU A 45 -25.33 4.54 4.35
N MET A 46 -24.92 5.64 5.01
CA MET A 46 -23.82 6.51 4.56
C MET A 46 -22.55 6.36 5.39
N VAL A 47 -22.57 5.49 6.41
CA VAL A 47 -21.47 5.36 7.38
C VAL A 47 -20.34 4.48 6.87
N ILE A 48 -19.11 4.92 7.05
CA ILE A 48 -17.86 4.17 6.88
C ILE A 48 -17.10 4.18 8.20
N PRO A 49 -16.66 3.04 8.71
CA PRO A 49 -16.94 1.66 8.29
C PRO A 49 -18.42 1.27 8.44
N VAL A 50 -18.86 0.31 7.61
CA VAL A 50 -20.24 -0.20 7.71
C VAL A 50 -20.48 -0.80 9.10
N PRO A 51 -21.56 -0.40 9.79
CA PRO A 51 -21.83 -0.93 11.13
C PRO A 51 -22.25 -2.40 11.11
N SER A 52 -21.88 -3.14 12.16
CA SER A 52 -22.13 -4.59 12.28
C SER A 52 -23.61 -4.98 12.21
N GLN A 53 -24.49 -4.16 12.80
CA GLN A 53 -25.95 -4.41 12.77
C GLN A 53 -26.71 -3.09 12.69
N VAL A 54 -27.64 -3.01 11.76
CA VAL A 54 -28.50 -1.84 11.56
C VAL A 54 -29.97 -2.29 11.48
N GLU A 55 -30.79 -1.80 12.41
CA GLU A 55 -32.24 -1.94 12.42
C GLU A 55 -32.86 -0.58 12.05
N LEU A 56 -33.36 -0.45 10.82
CA LEU A 56 -34.09 0.77 10.41
C LEU A 56 -35.44 0.84 11.10
N ARG A 57 -35.88 2.06 11.44
CA ARG A 57 -37.16 2.33 12.10
C ARG A 57 -37.91 3.42 11.36
N GLU A 58 -39.22 3.47 11.60
CA GLU A 58 -40.06 4.53 11.05
C GLU A 58 -39.78 5.90 11.70
N GLY A 59 -39.84 6.94 10.86
CA GLY A 59 -39.68 8.33 11.26
C GLY A 59 -38.25 8.86 11.21
N PHE A 60 -38.13 10.11 11.60
CA PHE A 60 -36.90 10.88 11.58
C PHE A 60 -36.72 11.58 12.94
N TYR A 61 -35.46 11.92 13.24
CA TYR A 61 -35.07 12.73 14.37
C TYR A 61 -34.46 14.05 13.90
N SER A 62 -34.98 15.18 14.39
CA SER A 62 -34.48 16.51 14.09
C SER A 62 -33.63 17.03 15.25
N PHE A 63 -32.39 17.44 14.94
CA PHE A 63 -31.50 18.09 15.93
C PHE A 63 -31.87 19.54 16.19
N GLU A 64 -32.68 20.18 15.32
CA GLU A 64 -33.17 21.55 15.53
C GLU A 64 -34.19 21.60 16.66
N ASP A 65 -35.04 20.57 16.74
CA ASP A 65 -36.12 20.52 17.72
C ASP A 65 -35.65 20.02 19.09
N GLN A 66 -34.68 19.09 19.10
CA GLN A 66 -34.25 18.42 20.33
C GLN A 66 -32.71 18.10 20.28
N PRO A 67 -31.84 19.04 20.56
CA PRO A 67 -30.41 18.82 20.44
C PRO A 67 -29.79 18.03 21.60
N SER A 68 -30.40 16.92 22.03
CA SER A 68 -29.89 16.14 23.16
C SER A 68 -29.54 14.71 22.80
N VAL A 69 -28.30 14.32 23.11
CA VAL A 69 -27.80 12.96 23.04
C VAL A 69 -27.60 12.46 24.46
N LYS A 70 -28.31 11.39 24.86
CA LYS A 70 -28.17 10.74 26.18
C LYS A 70 -27.14 9.64 26.11
N VAL A 71 -26.23 9.59 27.08
CA VAL A 71 -25.18 8.57 27.17
C VAL A 71 -25.37 7.70 28.41
N SER A 72 -25.07 6.42 28.26
CA SER A 72 -25.09 5.45 29.35
C SER A 72 -23.99 4.41 29.18
N TYR A 73 -23.14 4.25 30.20
CA TYR A 73 -22.08 3.22 30.23
C TYR A 73 -22.58 1.86 30.77
N LYS A 74 -23.88 1.60 30.68
CA LYS A 74 -24.53 0.33 31.08
C LYS A 74 -25.04 -0.39 29.82
N ALA A 75 -24.16 -0.94 29.02
CA ALA A 75 -24.50 -1.67 27.80
C ALA A 75 -24.39 -3.18 28.03
N LYS A 76 -25.52 -3.88 28.16
CA LYS A 76 -25.53 -5.35 28.20
C LYS A 76 -25.33 -5.92 26.80
N GLY A 77 -24.51 -6.97 26.68
CA GLY A 77 -24.30 -7.71 25.45
C GLY A 77 -23.14 -7.17 24.58
N LEU A 78 -22.51 -6.06 24.97
CA LEU A 78 -21.25 -5.62 24.34
C LEU A 78 -20.05 -6.28 25.04
N THR A 79 -19.04 -6.66 24.28
CA THR A 79 -17.83 -7.37 24.74
C THR A 79 -16.55 -6.56 24.54
N SER A 80 -16.57 -5.55 23.66
CA SER A 80 -15.43 -4.66 23.41
C SER A 80 -15.64 -3.30 24.06
N SER A 81 -14.59 -2.71 24.59
CA SER A 81 -14.59 -1.33 25.11
C SER A 81 -14.91 -0.29 24.02
N GLU A 82 -14.62 -0.58 22.76
CA GLU A 82 -14.89 0.28 21.61
C GLU A 82 -16.31 0.09 21.03
N ALA A 83 -17.03 -0.96 21.46
CA ALA A 83 -18.37 -1.27 20.98
C ALA A 83 -19.42 -0.31 21.54
N TYR A 84 -20.49 -0.09 20.76
CA TYR A 84 -21.59 0.78 21.16
C TYR A 84 -22.94 0.33 20.60
N ILE A 85 -24.00 0.86 21.22
CA ILE A 85 -25.36 0.85 20.68
C ILE A 85 -25.80 2.31 20.52
N LEU A 86 -26.13 2.70 19.30
CA LEU A 86 -26.70 4.00 18.96
C LEU A 86 -28.19 3.81 18.62
N ASP A 87 -29.06 4.43 19.38
CA ASP A 87 -30.51 4.32 19.26
C ASP A 87 -31.10 5.69 18.90
N VAL A 88 -31.55 5.86 17.67
CA VAL A 88 -32.16 7.07 17.12
C VAL A 88 -33.66 6.86 17.03
N THR A 89 -34.41 7.68 17.75
CA THR A 89 -35.90 7.65 17.78
C THR A 89 -36.45 9.06 17.54
N PRO A 90 -37.74 9.23 17.19
CA PRO A 90 -38.30 10.57 17.04
C PRO A 90 -38.27 11.41 18.34
N LYS A 91 -38.00 10.78 19.51
CA LYS A 91 -37.95 11.44 20.82
C LYS A 91 -36.53 11.77 21.29
N GLY A 92 -35.51 11.33 20.59
CA GLY A 92 -34.12 11.58 20.97
C GLY A 92 -33.14 10.51 20.55
N VAL A 93 -31.86 10.80 20.76
CA VAL A 93 -30.71 9.93 20.47
C VAL A 93 -30.17 9.40 21.81
N THR A 94 -29.89 8.11 21.87
CA THR A 94 -29.26 7.46 23.03
C THR A 94 -28.05 6.65 22.57
N ILE A 95 -26.92 6.86 23.24
CA ILE A 95 -25.70 6.07 23.12
C ILE A 95 -25.58 5.18 24.38
N LYS A 96 -25.32 3.88 24.15
CA LYS A 96 -24.93 2.94 25.20
C LYS A 96 -23.59 2.35 24.87
N ALA A 97 -22.63 2.46 25.75
CA ALA A 97 -21.26 1.98 25.59
C ALA A 97 -20.76 1.30 26.86
N LEU A 98 -19.57 0.71 26.84
CA LEU A 98 -18.87 0.20 28.03
C LEU A 98 -17.80 1.18 28.50
N SER A 99 -17.32 2.08 27.62
CA SER A 99 -16.24 3.03 27.87
C SER A 99 -16.45 4.34 27.10
N GLU A 100 -15.60 5.32 27.36
CA GLU A 100 -15.53 6.58 26.61
C GLU A 100 -15.17 6.35 25.13
N ALA A 101 -14.35 5.33 24.81
CA ALA A 101 -14.02 4.97 23.42
C ALA A 101 -15.27 4.54 22.64
N GLY A 102 -16.13 3.68 23.22
CA GLY A 102 -17.38 3.26 22.57
C GLY A 102 -18.34 4.44 22.38
N GLU A 103 -18.45 5.36 23.36
CA GLU A 103 -19.20 6.60 23.17
C GLU A 103 -18.62 7.44 22.03
N PHE A 104 -17.30 7.60 21.99
CA PHE A 104 -16.60 8.38 20.96
C PHE A 104 -16.94 7.85 19.56
N TYR A 105 -16.83 6.54 19.32
CA TYR A 105 -17.13 5.95 18.02
C TYR A 105 -18.62 6.02 17.66
N ALA A 106 -19.53 5.92 18.63
CA ALA A 106 -20.94 6.19 18.40
C ALA A 106 -21.18 7.64 17.94
N ARG A 107 -20.46 8.58 18.50
CA ARG A 107 -20.52 10.00 18.11
C ARG A 107 -19.94 10.21 16.71
N GLN A 108 -18.86 9.51 16.32
CA GLN A 108 -18.35 9.57 14.94
C GLN A 108 -19.38 9.04 13.94
N THR A 109 -20.06 7.93 14.24
CA THR A 109 -21.16 7.42 13.43
C THR A 109 -22.27 8.47 13.27
N LEU A 110 -22.66 9.11 14.36
CA LEU A 110 -23.67 10.16 14.35
C LEU A 110 -23.23 11.39 13.51
N ARG A 111 -21.97 11.79 13.63
CA ARG A 111 -21.39 12.85 12.79
C ARG A 111 -21.45 12.51 11.31
N GLN A 112 -21.13 11.27 10.93
CA GLN A 112 -21.22 10.81 9.53
C GLN A 112 -22.68 10.83 9.06
N MET A 113 -23.63 10.34 9.83
CA MET A 113 -25.07 10.39 9.52
C MET A 113 -25.60 11.82 9.35
N THR A 114 -24.95 12.80 9.95
CA THR A 114 -25.32 14.24 9.84
C THR A 114 -24.43 15.00 8.85
N ALA A 115 -23.61 14.33 8.05
CA ALA A 115 -22.60 14.95 7.20
C ALA A 115 -21.83 16.06 7.95
N ASP A 116 -21.32 15.72 9.12
CA ASP A 116 -20.63 16.58 10.07
C ASP A 116 -21.45 17.84 10.48
N GLY A 117 -22.75 17.60 10.73
CA GLY A 117 -23.68 18.64 11.21
C GLY A 117 -24.37 19.46 10.12
N LYS A 118 -24.13 19.20 8.84
CA LYS A 118 -24.83 19.85 7.72
C LYS A 118 -26.28 19.35 7.57
N VAL A 119 -26.50 18.06 7.82
CA VAL A 119 -27.83 17.47 7.80
C VAL A 119 -28.41 17.54 9.21
N LYS A 120 -29.58 18.18 9.35
CA LYS A 120 -30.24 18.38 10.63
C LYS A 120 -31.26 17.31 10.97
N GLU A 121 -31.68 16.53 10.03
CA GLU A 121 -32.66 15.46 10.19
C GLU A 121 -32.08 14.12 9.75
N ILE A 122 -32.12 13.12 10.64
CA ILE A 122 -31.58 11.78 10.37
C ILE A 122 -32.69 10.71 10.53
N ARG A 123 -32.55 9.63 9.81
CA ARG A 123 -33.46 8.48 9.87
C ARG A 123 -33.41 7.77 11.21
N CYS A 124 -34.56 7.43 11.76
CA CYS A 124 -34.61 6.61 12.98
C CYS A 124 -34.09 5.21 12.72
N CYS A 125 -33.20 4.77 13.62
CA CYS A 125 -32.55 3.45 13.53
C CYS A 125 -32.01 3.01 14.87
N ARG A 126 -31.66 1.75 14.97
CA ARG A 126 -30.81 1.21 16.02
C ARG A 126 -29.57 0.58 15.37
N ILE A 127 -28.40 1.02 15.81
CA ILE A 127 -27.11 0.49 15.38
C ILE A 127 -26.49 -0.22 16.58
N THR A 128 -26.06 -1.47 16.40
CA THR A 128 -25.15 -2.16 17.33
C THR A 128 -23.87 -2.42 16.58
N ASP A 129 -22.75 -1.88 17.08
CA ASP A 129 -21.51 -1.85 16.34
C ASP A 129 -20.33 -2.27 17.20
N VAL A 130 -19.48 -3.11 16.64
CA VAL A 130 -18.34 -3.73 17.32
C VAL A 130 -17.18 -3.83 16.36
N PRO A 131 -15.98 -3.32 16.67
CA PRO A 131 -14.84 -3.47 15.80
C PRO A 131 -14.40 -4.93 15.68
N ARG A 132 -14.00 -5.32 14.46
CA ARG A 132 -13.45 -6.64 14.16
C ARG A 132 -12.06 -6.83 14.77
N PHE A 133 -11.20 -5.82 14.62
CA PHE A 133 -9.82 -5.85 15.11
C PHE A 133 -9.52 -4.71 16.06
N PRO A 134 -8.66 -4.93 17.08
CA PRO A 134 -8.24 -3.90 18.02
C PRO A 134 -7.22 -2.92 17.41
N TYR A 135 -6.52 -3.27 16.35
CA TYR A 135 -5.52 -2.46 15.67
C TYR A 135 -6.02 -2.03 14.28
N ARG A 136 -6.15 -0.72 14.05
CA ARG A 136 -6.59 -0.11 12.80
C ARG A 136 -5.67 1.06 12.50
N GLY A 137 -4.56 0.75 11.81
CA GLY A 137 -3.40 1.64 11.69
C GLY A 137 -3.34 2.45 10.40
N LEU A 138 -2.75 3.64 10.50
CA LEU A 138 -2.31 4.45 9.38
C LEU A 138 -0.89 4.96 9.66
N HIS A 139 0.01 4.74 8.72
CA HIS A 139 1.41 5.09 8.79
C HIS A 139 1.69 6.44 8.15
N PHE A 140 2.62 7.19 8.76
CA PHE A 140 3.05 8.52 8.33
C PHE A 140 4.57 8.56 8.26
N ASP A 141 5.11 8.54 7.04
CA ASP A 141 6.52 8.83 6.81
C ASP A 141 6.76 10.33 6.86
N VAL A 142 7.38 10.77 7.93
CA VAL A 142 7.78 12.17 8.15
C VAL A 142 9.29 12.37 7.94
N SER A 143 10.01 11.28 7.65
CA SER A 143 11.45 11.31 7.40
C SER A 143 11.76 11.78 5.99
N ARG A 144 11.22 11.13 4.95
CA ARG A 144 11.54 11.49 3.56
C ARG A 144 11.10 12.92 3.26
N HIS A 145 9.91 13.33 3.74
CA HIS A 145 9.45 14.72 3.72
C HIS A 145 8.82 15.09 5.07
N PHE A 146 9.42 16.07 5.76
CA PHE A 146 8.93 16.51 7.06
C PHE A 146 7.51 17.07 6.98
N ARG A 147 6.65 16.68 7.92
CA ARG A 147 5.26 17.12 8.03
C ARG A 147 5.04 17.93 9.30
N SER A 148 4.25 18.99 9.21
CA SER A 148 3.95 19.84 10.36
C SER A 148 3.06 19.14 11.39
N VAL A 149 3.11 19.60 12.65
CA VAL A 149 2.17 19.22 13.71
C VAL A 149 0.72 19.43 13.27
N GLY A 150 0.46 20.54 12.55
CA GLY A 150 -0.86 20.87 12.01
C GLY A 150 -1.37 19.82 11.01
N PHE A 151 -0.51 19.33 10.11
CA PHE A 151 -0.86 18.28 9.17
C PHE A 151 -1.22 16.98 9.90
N LEU A 152 -0.39 16.53 10.86
CA LEU A 152 -0.64 15.30 11.61
C LEU A 152 -1.96 15.38 12.40
N LYS A 153 -2.24 16.53 13.04
CA LYS A 153 -3.52 16.75 13.72
C LYS A 153 -4.71 16.68 12.76
N LYS A 154 -4.60 17.27 11.59
CA LYS A 154 -5.63 17.20 10.55
C LYS A 154 -5.89 15.74 10.15
N GLN A 155 -4.83 14.95 9.94
CA GLN A 155 -5.02 13.52 9.62
C GLN A 155 -5.61 12.73 10.80
N MET A 156 -5.27 13.04 12.06
CA MET A 156 -5.92 12.44 13.24
C MET A 156 -7.42 12.71 13.27
N ASP A 157 -7.87 13.88 12.84
CA ASP A 157 -9.32 14.20 12.74
C ASP A 157 -10.03 13.27 11.76
N ALA A 158 -9.45 13.04 10.58
CA ALA A 158 -10.00 12.10 9.60
C ALA A 158 -9.91 10.65 10.07
N MET A 159 -8.78 10.22 10.64
CA MET A 159 -8.63 8.89 11.24
C MET A 159 -9.73 8.62 12.28
N ALA A 160 -9.93 9.54 13.20
CA ALA A 160 -10.96 9.45 14.23
C ALA A 160 -12.38 9.37 13.64
N PHE A 161 -12.66 10.19 12.61
CA PHE A 161 -13.95 10.22 11.93
C PHE A 161 -14.29 8.88 11.28
N PHE A 162 -13.28 8.16 10.77
CA PHE A 162 -13.42 6.82 10.19
C PHE A 162 -12.98 5.69 11.13
N LYS A 163 -12.94 5.93 12.45
CA LYS A 163 -12.74 4.93 13.51
C LYS A 163 -11.38 4.20 13.45
N MET A 164 -10.35 4.81 12.88
CA MET A 164 -8.97 4.35 13.01
C MET A 164 -8.38 4.78 14.35
N ASN A 165 -7.50 3.94 14.94
CA ASN A 165 -7.05 4.13 16.32
C ASN A 165 -5.53 4.00 16.53
N ARG A 166 -4.74 3.79 15.47
CA ARG A 166 -3.28 3.71 15.56
C ARG A 166 -2.65 4.64 14.51
N MET A 167 -1.86 5.61 14.98
CA MET A 167 -1.03 6.46 14.13
C MET A 167 0.43 5.99 14.28
N HIS A 168 0.94 5.33 13.26
CA HIS A 168 2.33 4.93 13.19
C HIS A 168 3.14 6.06 12.56
N ILE A 169 4.13 6.61 13.26
CA ILE A 169 4.98 7.69 12.76
C ILE A 169 6.39 7.17 12.54
N HIS A 170 6.81 7.14 11.28
CA HIS A 170 8.16 6.80 10.86
C HIS A 170 9.05 8.03 11.01
N LEU A 171 9.69 8.13 12.20
CA LEU A 171 10.42 9.32 12.67
C LEU A 171 11.84 9.43 12.15
N THR A 172 12.43 8.33 11.71
CA THR A 172 13.85 8.26 11.33
C THR A 172 14.03 7.39 10.09
N ASP A 173 14.83 7.86 9.17
CA ASP A 173 15.29 7.16 7.98
C ASP A 173 16.41 7.99 7.35
N ALA A 174 17.14 7.43 6.41
CA ALA A 174 18.26 8.06 5.70
C ALA A 174 18.03 9.52 5.27
N ALA A 175 16.78 9.89 4.96
CA ALA A 175 16.45 11.24 4.52
C ALA A 175 16.36 12.28 5.64
N GLY A 176 16.28 11.85 6.89
CA GLY A 176 16.36 12.75 8.05
C GLY A 176 15.76 12.20 9.34
N TRP A 177 16.39 12.55 10.44
CA TRP A 177 15.96 12.31 11.80
C TRP A 177 14.92 13.35 12.25
N ARG A 178 13.78 12.96 12.84
CA ARG A 178 12.66 13.89 13.09
C ARG A 178 12.24 14.05 14.55
N LEU A 179 13.03 13.60 15.50
CA LEU A 179 12.69 13.67 16.93
C LEU A 179 13.83 14.31 17.74
N GLN A 180 13.51 15.25 18.63
CA GLN A 180 14.45 15.82 19.57
C GLN A 180 14.90 14.74 20.57
N ILE A 181 16.22 14.52 20.65
CA ILE A 181 16.91 13.67 21.63
C ILE A 181 17.97 14.52 22.31
N ASP A 182 17.79 14.77 23.61
CA ASP A 182 18.65 15.71 24.34
C ASP A 182 20.09 15.19 24.49
N ALA A 183 20.24 13.88 24.61
CA ALA A 183 21.54 13.23 24.71
C ALA A 183 22.36 13.33 23.41
N TYR A 184 21.74 13.48 22.26
CA TYR A 184 22.38 13.46 20.94
C TYR A 184 21.94 14.64 20.07
N PRO A 185 22.38 15.89 20.37
CA PRO A 185 21.86 17.10 19.71
C PRO A 185 22.16 17.19 18.21
N ARG A 186 23.14 16.48 17.68
CA ARG A 186 23.43 16.46 16.25
C ARG A 186 22.37 15.70 15.44
N LEU A 187 21.53 14.88 16.08
CA LEU A 187 20.39 14.25 15.40
C LEU A 187 19.41 15.29 14.85
N THR A 188 19.18 16.39 15.57
CA THR A 188 18.30 17.47 15.13
C THR A 188 19.05 18.66 14.55
N GLY A 189 20.25 18.97 15.04
CA GLY A 189 21.06 20.08 14.52
C GLY A 189 21.71 19.82 13.17
N PHE A 190 21.84 18.55 12.76
CA PHE A 190 22.48 18.15 11.51
C PHE A 190 21.69 17.08 10.75
N ALA A 191 21.43 15.92 11.36
CA ALA A 191 20.82 14.78 10.68
C ALA A 191 19.35 15.01 10.25
N ALA A 192 18.69 16.07 10.76
CA ALA A 192 17.33 16.46 10.37
C ALA A 192 17.28 17.34 9.10
N TRP A 193 18.43 17.71 8.53
CA TRP A 193 18.49 18.74 7.50
C TRP A 193 19.31 18.27 6.29
N ARG A 194 18.90 18.65 5.08
CA ARG A 194 19.58 18.35 3.83
C ARG A 194 19.50 19.55 2.86
N PRO A 195 20.44 19.68 1.89
CA PRO A 195 20.44 20.80 0.95
C PRO A 195 19.35 20.68 -0.13
N GLN A 196 18.94 19.46 -0.50
CA GLN A 196 17.94 19.24 -1.53
C GLN A 196 16.52 19.19 -0.93
N ARG A 197 15.57 19.86 -1.58
CA ARG A 197 14.20 19.91 -1.12
C ARG A 197 13.46 18.59 -1.28
N THR A 198 13.64 17.92 -2.44
CA THR A 198 13.00 16.64 -2.70
C THR A 198 13.91 15.48 -2.32
N TRP A 199 13.32 14.38 -1.87
CA TRP A 199 14.05 13.12 -1.63
C TRP A 199 14.75 12.64 -2.91
N LYS A 200 14.07 12.71 -4.06
CA LYS A 200 14.60 12.29 -5.37
C LYS A 200 15.90 13.02 -5.75
N GLU A 201 15.95 14.34 -5.54
CA GLU A 201 17.16 15.12 -5.81
C GLU A 201 18.29 14.75 -4.85
N TRP A 202 17.99 14.57 -3.56
CA TRP A 202 18.93 14.17 -2.56
C TRP A 202 19.47 12.75 -2.81
N TRP A 203 18.58 11.79 -3.08
CA TRP A 203 18.91 10.39 -3.32
C TRP A 203 19.78 10.18 -4.57
N ASN A 204 19.50 10.90 -5.66
CA ASN A 204 20.29 10.86 -6.89
C ASN A 204 21.49 11.79 -6.88
N GLY A 205 21.69 12.58 -5.84
CA GLY A 205 22.81 13.47 -5.62
C GLY A 205 23.94 12.84 -4.79
N ASP A 206 24.52 13.63 -3.93
CA ASP A 206 25.62 13.24 -3.05
C ASP A 206 25.17 12.71 -1.68
N ARG A 207 23.86 12.79 -1.38
CA ARG A 207 23.20 12.35 -0.14
C ARG A 207 23.79 13.00 1.13
N HIS A 208 24.32 14.22 1.02
CA HIS A 208 24.85 14.94 2.15
C HIS A 208 23.74 15.60 3.00
N TYR A 209 24.09 15.87 4.26
CA TYR A 209 23.25 16.60 5.22
C TYR A 209 23.75 18.04 5.38
N ALA A 210 22.96 18.87 6.08
CA ALA A 210 23.26 20.28 6.31
C ALA A 210 23.06 20.61 7.79
N GLU A 211 23.80 21.62 8.29
CA GLU A 211 23.53 22.14 9.63
C GLU A 211 22.21 22.91 9.64
N GLU A 212 21.52 22.87 10.78
CA GLU A 212 20.31 23.68 11.00
C GLU A 212 20.56 25.15 10.72
N GLY A 213 19.62 25.81 10.02
CA GLY A 213 19.73 27.21 9.65
C GLY A 213 20.68 27.51 8.49
N SER A 214 21.33 26.51 7.88
CA SER A 214 22.12 26.71 6.66
C SER A 214 21.24 27.22 5.52
N VAL A 215 21.80 28.09 4.66
CA VAL A 215 21.08 28.64 3.52
C VAL A 215 20.61 27.52 2.57
N GLY A 216 19.31 27.41 2.35
CA GLY A 216 18.71 26.41 1.47
C GLY A 216 18.49 25.04 2.13
N ALA A 217 18.83 24.87 3.42
CA ALA A 217 18.55 23.64 4.13
C ALA A 217 17.04 23.35 4.18
N TYR A 218 16.65 22.12 3.82
CA TYR A 218 15.31 21.57 3.93
C TYR A 218 15.30 20.49 5.00
N GLY A 219 14.28 20.51 5.85
CA GLY A 219 14.12 19.54 6.90
C GLY A 219 13.23 20.06 8.03
N GLY A 220 13.39 19.50 9.18
CA GLY A 220 12.65 19.81 10.40
C GLY A 220 12.64 18.62 11.35
N TYR A 221 12.21 18.86 12.56
CA TYR A 221 12.03 17.85 13.58
C TYR A 221 10.94 18.27 14.56
N TYR A 222 10.42 17.32 15.30
CA TYR A 222 9.49 17.59 16.41
C TYR A 222 10.27 17.77 17.69
N THR A 223 10.01 18.88 18.38
CA THR A 223 10.44 19.06 19.75
C THR A 223 9.66 18.15 20.69
N LYS A 224 10.16 17.92 21.89
CA LYS A 224 9.42 17.17 22.91
C LYS A 224 8.06 17.80 23.22
N ASP A 225 7.95 19.14 23.12
CA ASP A 225 6.67 19.83 23.32
C ASP A 225 5.70 19.61 22.15
N ASP A 226 6.18 19.58 20.91
CA ASP A 226 5.38 19.22 19.74
C ASP A 226 4.80 17.81 19.88
N ILE A 227 5.62 16.86 20.35
CA ILE A 227 5.14 15.48 20.59
C ILE A 227 4.11 15.44 21.71
N ARG A 228 4.33 16.15 22.83
CA ARG A 228 3.33 16.23 23.92
C ARG A 228 2.00 16.80 23.44
N GLU A 229 2.04 17.81 22.56
CA GLU A 229 0.87 18.39 21.92
C GLU A 229 0.15 17.36 21.03
N LEU A 230 0.90 16.62 20.19
CA LEU A 230 0.33 15.55 19.35
C LEU A 230 -0.29 14.42 20.19
N LEU A 231 0.40 13.98 21.24
CA LEU A 231 -0.09 12.91 22.14
C LEU A 231 -1.39 13.32 22.85
N ALA A 232 -1.47 14.55 23.36
CA ALA A 232 -2.69 15.06 23.97
C ALA A 232 -3.85 15.11 22.97
N TYR A 233 -3.59 15.59 21.75
CA TYR A 233 -4.56 15.67 20.67
C TYR A 233 -5.05 14.30 20.20
N ALA A 234 -4.15 13.33 20.11
CA ALA A 234 -4.46 11.93 19.78
C ALA A 234 -5.31 11.26 20.86
N ALA A 235 -4.98 11.47 22.14
CA ALA A 235 -5.70 10.88 23.27
C ALA A 235 -7.18 11.28 23.30
N GLU A 236 -7.51 12.56 23.01
CA GLU A 236 -8.89 13.04 22.87
C GLU A 236 -9.67 12.34 21.75
N ARG A 237 -8.97 11.71 20.81
CA ARG A 237 -9.52 11.00 19.64
C ARG A 237 -9.44 9.49 19.75
N HIS A 238 -9.02 8.99 20.91
CA HIS A 238 -8.75 7.57 21.12
C HIS A 238 -7.79 6.97 20.08
N ILE A 239 -6.79 7.76 19.67
CA ILE A 239 -5.68 7.35 18.80
C ILE A 239 -4.43 7.19 19.65
N GLU A 240 -3.76 6.05 19.51
CA GLU A 240 -2.44 5.80 20.05
C GLU A 240 -1.38 6.10 18.99
N ILE A 241 -0.36 6.87 19.34
CA ILE A 241 0.78 7.14 18.45
C ILE A 241 1.87 6.12 18.73
N ILE A 242 2.26 5.37 17.71
CA ILE A 242 3.35 4.39 17.75
C ILE A 242 4.58 5.05 17.08
N PRO A 243 5.65 5.35 17.83
CA PRO A 243 6.88 5.88 17.27
C PRO A 243 7.70 4.77 16.63
N GLU A 244 8.31 5.05 15.48
CA GLU A 244 9.30 4.19 14.85
C GLU A 244 10.67 4.85 14.89
N ILE A 245 11.66 4.08 15.35
CA ILE A 245 13.09 4.41 15.35
C ILE A 245 13.81 3.28 14.63
N GLU A 246 14.35 3.58 13.47
CA GLU A 246 14.98 2.62 12.59
C GLU A 246 16.27 2.03 13.15
N MET A 247 16.37 0.72 13.04
CA MET A 247 17.56 -0.09 13.31
C MET A 247 17.40 -1.50 12.74
N PRO A 248 18.45 -2.12 12.17
CA PRO A 248 19.83 -1.65 12.10
C PRO A 248 20.13 -0.78 10.90
N SER A 249 19.26 -0.76 9.88
CA SER A 249 19.40 -0.03 8.60
C SER A 249 18.68 1.31 8.61
N HIS A 250 18.58 1.93 7.44
CA HIS A 250 17.95 3.25 7.25
C HIS A 250 18.52 4.33 8.17
N SER A 251 19.79 4.20 8.56
CA SER A 251 20.43 4.99 9.62
C SER A 251 21.56 5.88 9.10
N GLU A 252 21.59 6.16 7.78
CA GLU A 252 22.63 6.98 7.15
C GLU A 252 22.74 8.38 7.76
N GLU A 253 21.61 8.98 8.18
CA GLU A 253 21.54 10.29 8.81
C GLU A 253 22.23 10.28 10.20
N VAL A 254 22.04 9.20 10.97
CA VAL A 254 22.72 9.00 12.25
C VAL A 254 24.19 8.77 12.03
N LEU A 255 24.56 7.90 11.08
CA LEU A 255 25.95 7.54 10.80
C LEU A 255 26.75 8.68 10.16
N ALA A 256 26.09 9.65 9.53
CA ALA A 256 26.73 10.89 9.11
C ALA A 256 26.99 11.85 10.28
N ALA A 257 26.10 11.88 11.29
CA ALA A 257 26.25 12.69 12.49
C ALA A 257 27.21 12.07 13.53
N TYR A 258 27.22 10.74 13.66
CA TYR A 258 27.94 9.92 14.62
C TYR A 258 28.58 8.72 13.91
N PRO A 259 29.63 8.93 13.09
CA PRO A 259 30.21 7.89 12.23
C PRO A 259 30.84 6.72 13.00
N GLU A 260 31.21 6.91 14.26
CA GLU A 260 31.74 5.87 15.15
C GLU A 260 30.76 4.72 15.42
N LEU A 261 29.45 4.94 15.15
CA LEU A 261 28.41 3.93 15.26
C LEU A 261 28.34 3.00 14.04
N GLY A 262 29.01 3.36 12.94
CA GLY A 262 29.14 2.53 11.73
C GLY A 262 30.31 1.57 11.78
N CYS A 263 30.34 0.60 10.88
CA CYS A 263 31.46 -0.36 10.77
C CYS A 263 32.75 0.27 10.28
N SER A 264 32.67 1.27 9.40
CA SER A 264 33.82 1.99 8.83
C SER A 264 34.40 3.04 9.81
N GLY A 265 33.57 3.61 10.67
CA GLY A 265 33.90 4.77 11.49
C GLY A 265 34.03 6.08 10.68
N GLU A 266 33.60 6.09 9.41
CA GLU A 266 33.66 7.25 8.51
C GLU A 266 32.23 7.67 8.08
N PRO A 267 31.94 8.99 8.01
CA PRO A 267 30.64 9.46 7.57
C PRO A 267 30.37 9.09 6.09
N TYR A 268 29.09 8.85 5.75
CA TYR A 268 28.64 8.53 4.37
C TYR A 268 29.18 7.22 3.79
N LYS A 269 29.61 6.27 4.63
CA LYS A 269 30.15 4.97 4.20
C LYS A 269 29.27 3.79 4.55
N ASP A 270 28.53 3.90 5.62
CA ASP A 270 27.66 2.85 6.14
C ASP A 270 26.19 3.29 6.07
N SER A 271 25.31 2.34 5.86
CA SER A 271 23.85 2.49 5.98
C SER A 271 23.29 1.81 7.24
N ASP A 272 24.07 0.85 7.78
CA ASP A 272 23.65 0.00 8.88
C ASP A 272 24.55 0.24 10.10
N PHE A 273 23.98 0.22 11.30
CA PHE A 273 24.75 0.26 12.54
C PHE A 273 25.74 -0.90 12.66
N CYS A 274 26.87 -0.67 13.32
CA CYS A 274 27.85 -1.70 13.64
C CYS A 274 27.40 -2.57 14.81
N VAL A 275 26.73 -3.68 14.56
CA VAL A 275 26.19 -4.59 15.61
C VAL A 275 27.29 -5.18 16.50
N GLY A 276 28.54 -5.19 16.03
CA GLY A 276 29.68 -5.59 16.84
C GLY A 276 30.13 -4.59 17.93
N SER A 277 29.64 -3.33 17.87
CA SER A 277 30.03 -2.27 18.79
C SER A 277 29.03 -2.13 19.95
N GLU A 278 29.53 -2.09 21.19
CA GLU A 278 28.70 -1.78 22.36
C GLU A 278 28.19 -0.33 22.36
N GLU A 279 28.93 0.58 21.76
CA GLU A 279 28.54 1.99 21.64
C GLU A 279 27.20 2.15 20.89
N VAL A 280 26.91 1.30 19.90
CA VAL A 280 25.65 1.26 19.20
C VAL A 280 24.50 0.93 20.17
N PHE A 281 24.66 -0.06 21.03
CA PHE A 281 23.63 -0.42 22.00
C PHE A 281 23.44 0.66 23.05
N ILE A 282 24.51 1.31 23.49
CA ILE A 282 24.43 2.45 24.43
C ILE A 282 23.67 3.61 23.76
N PHE A 283 24.01 3.93 22.51
CA PHE A 283 23.29 4.95 21.73
C PHE A 283 21.80 4.63 21.61
N LEU A 284 21.45 3.46 21.10
CA LEU A 284 20.06 3.06 20.87
C LEU A 284 19.25 2.98 22.17
N GLN A 285 19.83 2.44 23.23
CA GLN A 285 19.17 2.38 24.54
C GLN A 285 18.91 3.78 25.10
N THR A 286 19.86 4.71 24.94
CA THR A 286 19.68 6.11 25.37
C THR A 286 18.58 6.81 24.57
N VAL A 287 18.56 6.63 23.25
CA VAL A 287 17.49 7.15 22.38
C VAL A 287 16.13 6.57 22.78
N LEU A 288 16.07 5.25 22.95
CA LEU A 288 14.83 4.56 23.32
C LEU A 288 14.35 4.94 24.72
N ASP A 289 15.23 5.27 25.67
CA ASP A 289 14.82 5.78 26.98
C ASP A 289 14.07 7.11 26.85
N GLU A 290 14.59 8.06 26.04
CA GLU A 290 13.91 9.34 25.80
C GLU A 290 12.60 9.16 25.02
N VAL A 291 12.57 8.23 24.07
CA VAL A 291 11.35 7.89 23.32
C VAL A 291 10.29 7.29 24.25
N MET A 292 10.64 6.31 25.10
CA MET A 292 9.70 5.65 26.01
C MET A 292 9.26 6.55 27.17
N GLU A 293 10.05 7.55 27.57
CA GLU A 293 9.61 8.59 28.50
C GLU A 293 8.56 9.50 27.88
N LEU A 294 8.71 9.81 26.59
CA LEU A 294 7.85 10.75 25.87
C LEU A 294 6.56 10.09 25.38
N PHE A 295 6.64 8.89 24.77
CA PHE A 295 5.50 8.19 24.17
C PHE A 295 4.92 7.16 25.17
N PRO A 296 3.61 7.26 25.48
CA PRO A 296 2.95 6.32 26.40
C PRO A 296 2.61 4.97 25.74
N SER A 297 2.83 4.81 24.43
CA SER A 297 2.48 3.61 23.67
C SER A 297 3.08 2.34 24.28
N GLU A 298 2.27 1.27 24.31
CA GLU A 298 2.76 -0.08 24.62
C GLU A 298 3.81 -0.54 23.62
N TYR A 299 3.67 -0.11 22.35
CA TYR A 299 4.49 -0.53 21.23
C TYR A 299 5.54 0.53 20.87
N ILE A 300 6.78 0.07 20.64
CA ILE A 300 7.85 0.84 20.00
C ILE A 300 8.22 0.10 18.72
N HIS A 301 8.03 0.75 17.58
CA HIS A 301 8.45 0.18 16.30
C HIS A 301 9.95 0.44 16.11
N ILE A 302 10.69 -0.60 15.72
CA ILE A 302 12.15 -0.57 15.62
C ILE A 302 12.65 -0.75 14.19
N GLY A 303 11.77 -0.69 13.19
CA GLY A 303 12.09 -0.98 11.80
C GLY A 303 12.47 -2.45 11.61
N GLY A 304 13.73 -2.71 11.31
CA GLY A 304 14.28 -4.05 11.14
C GLY A 304 14.42 -4.50 9.71
N ASP A 305 13.95 -3.68 8.77
CA ASP A 305 13.85 -3.96 7.34
C ASP A 305 15.13 -3.61 6.57
N GLU A 306 15.27 -4.22 5.42
CA GLU A 306 16.21 -3.93 4.34
C GLU A 306 17.70 -3.79 4.73
N ALA A 307 18.14 -4.36 5.86
CA ALA A 307 19.53 -4.29 6.29
C ALA A 307 20.49 -4.86 5.22
N GLY A 308 21.40 -4.03 4.74
CA GLY A 308 22.35 -4.39 3.68
C GLY A 308 23.36 -5.45 4.09
N LYS A 309 23.78 -5.47 5.37
CA LYS A 309 24.63 -6.50 6.02
C LYS A 309 26.01 -6.69 5.38
N ALA A 310 26.34 -5.95 4.30
CA ALA A 310 27.58 -6.15 3.56
C ALA A 310 28.83 -5.87 4.41
N HIS A 311 28.79 -4.76 5.17
CA HIS A 311 29.89 -4.34 6.04
C HIS A 311 30.07 -5.30 7.22
N TRP A 312 29.02 -5.91 7.76
CA TRP A 312 29.11 -6.86 8.86
C TRP A 312 29.91 -8.10 8.51
N LYS A 313 29.91 -8.53 7.25
CA LYS A 313 30.68 -9.71 6.75
C LYS A 313 32.19 -9.54 6.85
N THR A 314 32.65 -8.28 6.87
CA THR A 314 34.09 -7.95 6.86
C THR A 314 34.53 -7.14 8.07
N CYS A 315 33.60 -6.55 8.83
CA CYS A 315 33.89 -5.74 10.01
C CYS A 315 34.46 -6.61 11.14
N PRO A 316 35.69 -6.32 11.66
CA PRO A 316 36.27 -7.12 12.72
C PRO A 316 35.44 -7.17 14.01
N LYS A 317 34.77 -6.05 14.38
CA LYS A 317 33.90 -6.00 15.57
C LYS A 317 32.67 -6.93 15.37
N CYS A 318 32.01 -6.89 14.22
CA CYS A 318 30.85 -7.75 13.92
C CYS A 318 31.25 -9.22 13.87
N GLN A 319 32.38 -9.56 13.24
CA GLN A 319 32.88 -10.94 13.18
C GLN A 319 33.31 -11.45 14.55
N GLN A 320 33.87 -10.61 15.41
CA GLN A 320 34.18 -10.99 16.78
C GLN A 320 32.90 -11.23 17.59
N ARG A 321 31.89 -10.34 17.47
CA ARG A 321 30.57 -10.54 18.09
C ARG A 321 29.93 -11.87 17.68
N MET A 322 29.91 -12.15 16.39
CA MET A 322 29.36 -13.41 15.89
C MET A 322 30.05 -14.62 16.52
N LYS A 323 31.39 -14.57 16.65
CA LYS A 323 32.17 -15.65 17.28
C LYS A 323 31.87 -15.78 18.77
N ASP A 324 31.82 -14.67 19.51
CA ASP A 324 31.59 -14.65 20.94
C ASP A 324 30.21 -15.14 21.34
N GLU A 325 29.19 -14.80 20.52
CA GLU A 325 27.78 -15.19 20.71
C GLU A 325 27.42 -16.52 20.00
N GLY A 326 28.35 -17.10 19.24
CA GLY A 326 28.13 -18.37 18.53
C GLY A 326 27.16 -18.28 17.37
N LEU A 327 27.05 -17.10 16.72
CA LEU A 327 26.16 -16.82 15.60
C LEU A 327 26.77 -17.34 14.30
N LYS A 328 25.94 -17.94 13.43
CA LYS A 328 26.37 -18.61 12.19
C LYS A 328 26.63 -17.65 11.05
N ASP A 329 25.78 -16.62 10.93
CA ASP A 329 25.78 -15.69 9.82
C ASP A 329 25.31 -14.29 10.24
N VAL A 330 25.21 -13.39 9.28
CA VAL A 330 24.81 -12.00 9.52
C VAL A 330 23.30 -11.85 9.76
N ASP A 331 22.49 -12.84 9.41
CA ASP A 331 21.06 -12.83 9.70
C ASP A 331 20.85 -13.13 11.20
N GLU A 332 21.59 -14.12 11.75
CA GLU A 332 21.61 -14.35 13.19
C GLU A 332 22.23 -13.15 13.97
N LEU A 333 23.14 -12.37 13.35
CA LEU A 333 23.66 -11.14 13.95
C LEU A 333 22.59 -10.04 14.02
N GLN A 334 21.75 -9.90 13.00
CA GLN A 334 20.59 -9.00 13.05
C GLN A 334 19.61 -9.46 14.14
N SER A 335 19.26 -10.74 14.16
CA SER A 335 18.40 -11.31 15.21
C SER A 335 18.95 -11.07 16.61
N TYR A 336 20.26 -11.19 16.81
CA TYR A 336 20.93 -10.87 18.07
C TYR A 336 20.67 -9.41 18.48
N MET A 337 20.81 -8.46 17.55
CA MET A 337 20.53 -7.05 17.82
C MET A 337 19.07 -6.82 18.20
N ILE A 338 18.14 -7.32 17.38
CA ILE A 338 16.69 -7.19 17.62
C ILE A 338 16.30 -7.78 18.98
N ARG A 339 16.82 -8.98 19.31
CA ARG A 339 16.58 -9.62 20.61
C ARG A 339 17.09 -8.78 21.76
N ARG A 340 18.31 -8.28 21.69
CA ARG A 340 18.94 -7.48 22.75
C ARG A 340 18.20 -6.16 22.99
N ILE A 341 17.75 -5.50 21.91
CA ILE A 341 16.91 -4.29 22.01
C ILE A 341 15.51 -4.64 22.53
N GLY A 342 14.90 -5.72 22.06
CA GLY A 342 13.60 -6.17 22.53
C GLY A 342 13.61 -6.53 24.03
N GLU A 343 14.63 -7.21 24.50
CA GLU A 343 14.83 -7.48 25.94
C GLU A 343 14.94 -6.17 26.73
N TYR A 344 15.75 -5.21 26.24
CA TYR A 344 15.87 -3.90 26.88
C TYR A 344 14.53 -3.16 26.98
N VAL A 345 13.81 -3.05 25.88
CA VAL A 345 12.47 -2.40 25.80
C VAL A 345 11.48 -3.11 26.75
N SER A 346 11.55 -4.44 26.81
CA SER A 346 10.71 -5.24 27.72
C SER A 346 10.98 -4.94 29.20
N THR A 347 12.23 -4.63 29.60
CA THR A 347 12.53 -4.22 30.97
C THR A 347 11.85 -2.92 31.39
N LYS A 348 11.44 -2.11 30.42
CA LYS A 348 10.68 -0.87 30.62
C LYS A 348 9.16 -1.07 30.54
N GLY A 349 8.70 -2.32 30.41
CA GLY A 349 7.28 -2.66 30.29
C GLY A 349 6.67 -2.33 28.94
N ARG A 350 7.49 -2.25 27.88
CA ARG A 350 7.05 -2.00 26.50
C ARG A 350 7.32 -3.22 25.64
N ARG A 351 6.78 -3.23 24.40
CA ARG A 351 6.93 -4.29 23.41
C ARG A 351 7.49 -3.71 22.12
N ILE A 352 8.34 -4.46 21.44
CA ILE A 352 8.82 -4.07 20.11
C ILE A 352 7.82 -4.53 19.03
N VAL A 353 7.73 -3.71 17.98
CA VAL A 353 7.17 -4.07 16.68
C VAL A 353 8.29 -3.93 15.66
N GLY A 354 8.35 -4.79 14.67
CA GLY A 354 9.27 -4.63 13.54
C GLY A 354 8.66 -5.17 12.25
N TRP A 355 9.20 -4.71 11.15
CA TRP A 355 8.87 -5.24 9.83
C TRP A 355 9.23 -6.74 9.76
N ASP A 356 8.64 -7.48 8.84
CA ASP A 356 8.73 -8.96 8.86
C ASP A 356 10.12 -9.54 8.62
N GLU A 357 11.14 -8.72 8.28
CA GLU A 357 12.55 -9.12 8.29
C GLU A 357 13.12 -9.44 9.68
N ILE A 358 12.45 -9.04 10.75
CA ILE A 358 12.85 -9.45 12.10
C ILE A 358 12.68 -10.96 12.35
N LEU A 359 12.02 -11.67 11.43
CA LEU A 359 11.96 -13.14 11.40
C LEU A 359 13.30 -13.76 10.98
N ASP A 360 14.09 -13.04 10.16
CA ASP A 360 15.35 -13.56 9.63
C ASP A 360 16.35 -13.82 10.78
N GLY A 361 16.92 -15.02 10.81
CA GLY A 361 17.85 -15.42 11.88
C GLY A 361 17.22 -15.71 13.24
N GLY A 362 15.87 -15.58 13.38
CA GLY A 362 15.12 -15.93 14.59
C GLY A 362 14.47 -14.74 15.28
N LEU A 363 13.20 -14.90 15.63
CA LEU A 363 12.36 -13.84 16.21
C LEU A 363 12.64 -13.62 17.70
N ALA A 364 12.72 -12.37 18.12
CA ALA A 364 12.90 -12.01 19.53
C ALA A 364 11.64 -12.34 20.36
N PRO A 365 11.77 -12.86 21.60
CA PRO A 365 10.62 -13.17 22.44
C PRO A 365 9.68 -11.97 22.65
N GLY A 366 8.39 -12.17 22.43
CA GLY A 366 7.36 -11.15 22.63
C GLY A 366 7.32 -10.04 21.57
N ALA A 367 8.16 -10.11 20.55
CA ALA A 367 8.09 -9.18 19.42
C ALA A 367 6.77 -9.32 18.65
N THR A 368 6.23 -8.21 18.17
CA THR A 368 5.10 -8.15 17.24
C THR A 368 5.64 -7.97 15.83
N VAL A 369 5.13 -8.72 14.87
CA VAL A 369 5.57 -8.66 13.47
C VAL A 369 4.60 -7.85 12.64
N MET A 370 5.11 -6.84 11.89
CA MET A 370 4.34 -6.14 10.87
C MET A 370 4.69 -6.71 9.50
N SER A 371 3.74 -7.47 8.91
CA SER A 371 3.95 -8.22 7.67
C SER A 371 3.65 -7.33 6.46
N TRP A 372 4.70 -6.96 5.69
CA TRP A 372 4.59 -6.04 4.56
C TRP A 372 5.01 -6.66 3.21
N ARG A 373 5.99 -7.56 3.19
CA ARG A 373 6.48 -8.22 1.95
C ARG A 373 5.44 -9.15 1.33
N GLY A 374 4.44 -9.55 2.11
CA GLY A 374 3.34 -10.43 1.75
C GLY A 374 2.54 -10.78 2.99
N THR A 375 1.88 -11.93 2.97
CA THR A 375 1.13 -12.46 4.12
C THR A 375 1.90 -13.58 4.86
N GLU A 376 2.93 -14.12 4.22
CA GLU A 376 3.68 -15.29 4.67
C GLU A 376 4.41 -15.02 5.98
N GLY A 377 5.07 -13.85 6.14
CA GLY A 377 5.75 -13.48 7.37
C GLY A 377 4.80 -13.39 8.56
N GLY A 378 3.60 -12.83 8.35
CA GLY A 378 2.56 -12.78 9.37
C GLY A 378 2.06 -14.17 9.76
N ILE A 379 1.84 -15.07 8.80
CA ILE A 379 1.43 -16.46 9.04
C ILE A 379 2.50 -17.22 9.84
N GLU A 380 3.77 -17.04 9.47
CA GLU A 380 4.91 -17.65 10.17
C GLU A 380 4.98 -17.16 11.62
N ALA A 381 4.98 -15.86 11.86
CA ALA A 381 5.01 -15.26 13.19
C ALA A 381 3.84 -15.72 14.06
N MET A 382 2.62 -15.74 13.52
CA MET A 382 1.43 -16.24 14.19
C MET A 382 1.57 -17.71 14.58
N SER A 383 2.10 -18.54 13.68
CA SER A 383 2.35 -19.97 13.93
C SER A 383 3.33 -20.18 15.09
N MET A 384 4.28 -19.27 15.27
CA MET A 384 5.23 -19.24 16.39
C MET A 384 4.61 -18.68 17.69
N GLY A 385 3.39 -18.13 17.64
CA GLY A 385 2.68 -17.56 18.79
C GLY A 385 3.01 -16.09 19.07
N HIS A 386 3.40 -15.36 18.04
CA HIS A 386 3.63 -13.92 18.09
C HIS A 386 2.45 -13.11 17.54
N ASP A 387 2.25 -11.93 18.09
CA ASP A 387 1.25 -11.00 17.59
C ASP A 387 1.66 -10.43 16.23
N VAL A 388 0.67 -10.17 15.37
CA VAL A 388 0.87 -9.79 13.98
C VAL A 388 -0.02 -8.61 13.61
N ILE A 389 0.54 -7.67 12.85
CA ILE A 389 -0.18 -6.61 12.16
C ILE A 389 0.01 -6.83 10.66
N MET A 390 -1.08 -6.94 9.93
CA MET A 390 -1.03 -7.15 8.49
C MET A 390 -0.99 -5.83 7.74
N SER A 391 0.04 -5.68 6.89
CA SER A 391 0.29 -4.48 6.08
C SER A 391 0.88 -4.80 4.71
N PRO A 392 0.41 -5.88 3.99
CA PRO A 392 1.05 -6.33 2.76
C PRO A 392 1.03 -5.24 1.68
N GLY A 393 2.20 -4.97 1.07
CA GLY A 393 2.39 -3.89 0.11
C GLY A 393 1.44 -3.94 -1.08
N ARG A 394 1.02 -5.15 -1.48
CA ARG A 394 0.04 -5.35 -2.56
C ARG A 394 -1.32 -4.70 -2.30
N TYR A 395 -1.70 -4.46 -1.04
CA TYR A 395 -3.02 -3.94 -0.66
C TYR A 395 -2.98 -2.71 0.24
N CYS A 396 -1.85 -2.50 0.94
CA CYS A 396 -1.77 -1.53 2.01
C CYS A 396 -0.80 -0.35 1.74
N TYR A 397 -0.03 -0.37 0.63
CA TYR A 397 0.95 0.68 0.31
C TYR A 397 0.31 1.76 -0.56
N LEU A 398 -0.12 2.83 0.10
CA LEU A 398 -0.85 3.94 -0.53
C LEU A 398 0.06 4.91 -1.30
N ASP A 399 1.35 4.70 -1.35
CA ASP A 399 2.34 5.39 -2.18
C ASP A 399 2.32 4.92 -3.65
N HIS A 400 1.66 3.79 -3.96
CA HIS A 400 1.36 3.38 -5.33
C HIS A 400 0.28 4.26 -5.97
N THR A 401 0.34 4.44 -7.30
CA THR A 401 -0.70 5.16 -8.05
C THR A 401 -2.07 4.55 -7.85
N GLN A 402 -3.09 5.40 -7.67
CA GLN A 402 -4.45 4.92 -7.44
C GLN A 402 -5.34 4.91 -8.70
N ASP A 403 -4.91 5.60 -9.76
CA ASP A 403 -5.57 5.61 -11.07
C ASP A 403 -4.53 5.39 -12.19
N ALA A 404 -4.93 5.56 -13.44
CA ALA A 404 -4.06 5.45 -14.60
C ALA A 404 -2.82 6.35 -14.46
N PRO A 405 -1.58 5.81 -14.53
CA PRO A 405 -0.36 6.55 -14.16
C PRO A 405 -0.14 7.87 -14.90
N PHE A 406 -0.67 8.00 -16.14
CA PHE A 406 -0.56 9.23 -16.92
C PHE A 406 -1.48 10.38 -16.44
N ARG A 407 -2.34 10.11 -15.46
CA ARG A 407 -3.24 11.10 -14.81
C ARG A 407 -2.83 11.41 -13.39
N GLU A 408 -1.95 10.59 -12.82
CA GLU A 408 -1.56 10.64 -11.43
C GLU A 408 -0.37 11.59 -11.20
N PRO A 409 -0.27 12.18 -10.01
CA PRO A 409 0.96 12.83 -9.59
C PRO A 409 2.12 11.81 -9.52
N GLU A 410 3.35 12.31 -9.46
CA GLU A 410 4.53 11.45 -9.35
C GLU A 410 4.43 10.56 -8.10
N SER A 411 4.74 9.28 -8.25
CA SER A 411 4.73 8.29 -7.17
C SER A 411 5.91 7.33 -7.34
N ILE A 412 6.08 6.38 -6.43
CA ILE A 412 7.07 5.31 -6.56
C ILE A 412 6.75 4.37 -7.74
N GLY A 413 5.56 4.44 -8.29
CA GLY A 413 5.04 3.57 -9.33
C GLY A 413 3.98 2.61 -8.77
N GLY A 414 3.85 1.44 -9.39
CA GLY A 414 2.80 0.49 -9.01
C GLY A 414 1.41 0.93 -9.47
N TYR A 415 0.39 0.18 -9.08
CA TYR A 415 -1.02 0.51 -9.30
C TYR A 415 -1.86 -0.16 -8.22
N LEU A 416 -2.49 0.64 -7.38
CA LEU A 416 -3.31 0.18 -6.28
C LEU A 416 -4.61 1.02 -6.18
N PRO A 417 -5.64 0.71 -6.99
CA PRO A 417 -6.91 1.41 -6.96
C PRO A 417 -7.72 1.08 -5.71
N LEU A 418 -8.70 1.92 -5.39
CA LEU A 418 -9.59 1.75 -4.24
C LEU A 418 -10.19 0.34 -4.15
N ASP A 419 -10.64 -0.21 -5.29
CA ASP A 419 -11.28 -1.52 -5.34
C ASP A 419 -10.33 -2.65 -4.91
N SER A 420 -9.04 -2.55 -5.27
CA SER A 420 -8.01 -3.52 -4.86
C SER A 420 -7.73 -3.46 -3.36
N VAL A 421 -7.72 -2.26 -2.77
CA VAL A 421 -7.59 -2.11 -1.31
C VAL A 421 -8.83 -2.68 -0.61
N TYR A 422 -10.03 -2.45 -1.16
CA TYR A 422 -11.28 -2.88 -0.54
C TYR A 422 -11.49 -4.39 -0.49
N VAL A 423 -11.03 -5.12 -1.51
CA VAL A 423 -11.18 -6.59 -1.51
C VAL A 423 -10.20 -7.30 -0.60
N TYR A 424 -9.24 -6.58 -0.02
CA TYR A 424 -8.28 -7.17 0.90
C TYR A 424 -8.96 -7.79 2.11
N GLU A 425 -8.57 -9.02 2.44
CA GLU A 425 -8.97 -9.77 3.62
C GLU A 425 -7.70 -10.21 4.37
N PRO A 426 -7.50 -9.72 5.62
CA PRO A 426 -6.29 -10.02 6.37
C PRO A 426 -6.24 -11.43 6.96
N VAL A 427 -7.40 -12.11 7.07
CA VAL A 427 -7.46 -13.49 7.55
C VAL A 427 -7.32 -14.45 6.35
N GLU A 428 -6.13 -14.98 6.19
CA GLU A 428 -5.83 -15.94 5.11
C GLU A 428 -6.30 -17.36 5.49
N PRO A 429 -6.78 -18.15 4.50
CA PRO A 429 -7.21 -19.53 4.75
C PRO A 429 -6.13 -20.45 5.33
N SER A 430 -4.86 -20.11 5.12
CA SER A 430 -3.68 -20.82 5.63
C SER A 430 -3.32 -20.50 7.09
N MET A 431 -3.96 -19.47 7.68
CA MET A 431 -3.71 -19.08 9.08
C MET A 431 -4.23 -20.15 10.06
N PRO A 432 -3.47 -20.49 11.10
CA PRO A 432 -3.92 -21.42 12.13
C PRO A 432 -5.13 -20.84 12.89
N VAL A 433 -6.27 -21.52 12.84
CA VAL A 433 -7.53 -21.02 13.43
C VAL A 433 -7.43 -20.77 14.94
N ASP A 434 -6.70 -21.62 15.65
CA ASP A 434 -6.46 -21.51 17.11
C ASP A 434 -5.50 -20.36 17.46
N LYS A 435 -4.83 -19.78 16.49
CA LYS A 435 -3.87 -18.67 16.62
C LYS A 435 -4.41 -17.32 16.12
N LEU A 436 -5.63 -17.27 15.57
CA LEU A 436 -6.20 -16.03 15.00
C LEU A 436 -6.28 -14.87 16.01
N HIS A 437 -6.27 -15.16 17.31
CA HIS A 437 -6.23 -14.15 18.37
C HIS A 437 -4.91 -13.33 18.38
N HIS A 438 -3.85 -13.80 17.71
CA HIS A 438 -2.61 -13.06 17.51
C HIS A 438 -2.68 -12.06 16.34
N LEU A 439 -3.69 -12.14 15.47
CA LEU A 439 -3.90 -11.13 14.45
C LEU A 439 -4.53 -9.88 15.08
N LEU A 440 -3.71 -8.87 15.34
CA LEU A 440 -4.12 -7.61 15.96
C LEU A 440 -4.95 -6.74 15.02
N GLY A 441 -4.68 -6.79 13.73
CA GLY A 441 -5.40 -6.00 12.73
C GLY A 441 -4.59 -5.64 11.51
N VAL A 442 -4.91 -4.47 10.94
CA VAL A 442 -4.40 -4.00 9.64
C VAL A 442 -3.85 -2.58 9.72
N GLN A 443 -2.87 -2.28 8.87
CA GLN A 443 -2.33 -0.94 8.70
C GLN A 443 -2.15 -0.61 7.23
N ALA A 444 -2.48 0.62 6.84
CA ALA A 444 -2.05 1.18 5.56
C ALA A 444 -0.80 2.03 5.74
N ASN A 445 0.10 2.00 4.76
CA ASN A 445 1.35 2.74 4.76
C ASN A 445 1.39 3.76 3.62
N LEU A 446 1.96 4.93 3.89
CA LEU A 446 2.28 5.93 2.89
C LEU A 446 3.74 6.33 3.04
N TRP A 447 4.60 5.83 2.16
CA TRP A 447 5.98 6.25 2.03
C TRP A 447 6.07 7.52 1.21
N THR A 448 6.96 8.45 1.56
CA THR A 448 6.89 9.81 1.03
C THR A 448 8.08 10.21 0.15
N GLU A 449 8.87 9.28 -0.39
CA GLU A 449 10.00 9.56 -1.28
C GLU A 449 9.60 10.48 -2.45
N TYR A 450 8.43 10.27 -3.01
CA TYR A 450 7.90 11.02 -4.15
C TYR A 450 6.74 11.96 -3.76
N ILE A 451 6.33 11.97 -2.49
CA ILE A 451 5.17 12.72 -1.99
C ILE A 451 5.65 13.95 -1.23
N THR A 452 5.84 15.05 -1.94
CA THR A 452 6.62 16.20 -1.48
C THR A 452 5.87 17.18 -0.56
N ASP A 453 4.53 17.18 -0.59
CA ASP A 453 3.71 18.15 0.15
C ASP A 453 2.44 17.51 0.77
N ASP A 454 1.78 18.27 1.63
CA ASP A 454 0.62 17.83 2.40
C ASP A 454 -0.60 17.52 1.52
N ALA A 455 -0.80 18.31 0.46
CA ALA A 455 -1.93 18.12 -0.45
C ALA A 455 -1.77 16.80 -1.24
N HIS A 456 -0.54 16.50 -1.68
CA HIS A 456 -0.24 15.23 -2.33
C HIS A 456 -0.44 14.04 -1.38
N ALA A 457 0.00 14.16 -0.11
CA ALA A 457 -0.22 13.10 0.87
C ALA A 457 -1.72 12.85 1.13
N GLU A 458 -2.52 13.90 1.27
CA GLU A 458 -3.98 13.79 1.43
C GLU A 458 -4.63 13.10 0.23
N TYR A 459 -4.21 13.46 -0.99
CA TYR A 459 -4.66 12.83 -2.23
C TYR A 459 -4.39 11.33 -2.24
N MET A 460 -3.21 10.90 -1.77
CA MET A 460 -2.81 9.49 -1.74
C MET A 460 -3.51 8.70 -0.62
N TYR A 461 -3.79 9.32 0.53
CA TYR A 461 -4.53 8.67 1.63
C TYR A 461 -6.00 8.41 1.27
N TRP A 462 -6.71 9.41 0.72
CA TRP A 462 -8.16 9.39 0.58
C TRP A 462 -8.61 9.25 -0.88
N PRO A 463 -9.45 8.23 -1.20
CA PRO A 463 -10.33 7.42 -0.33
C PRO A 463 -9.78 6.07 0.13
N ARG A 464 -8.58 5.65 -0.24
CA ARG A 464 -8.11 4.27 0.00
C ARG A 464 -8.06 3.90 1.49
N THR A 465 -7.78 4.86 2.36
CA THR A 465 -7.84 4.67 3.81
C THR A 465 -9.24 4.27 4.30
N PHE A 466 -10.33 4.67 3.62
CA PHE A 466 -11.68 4.20 3.95
C PHE A 466 -11.81 2.69 3.85
N ALA A 467 -11.19 2.08 2.82
CA ALA A 467 -11.20 0.64 2.62
C ALA A 467 -10.47 -0.10 3.75
N ILE A 468 -9.32 0.40 4.18
CA ILE A 468 -8.57 -0.15 5.32
C ILE A 468 -9.36 0.02 6.64
N ALA A 469 -9.99 1.18 6.85
CA ALA A 469 -10.85 1.41 8.01
C ALA A 469 -12.00 0.39 8.07
N GLU A 470 -12.66 0.13 6.94
CA GLU A 470 -13.74 -0.86 6.87
C GLU A 470 -13.22 -2.29 7.04
N THR A 471 -12.08 -2.65 6.45
CA THR A 471 -11.44 -3.96 6.67
C THR A 471 -11.08 -4.18 8.13
N GLY A 472 -10.62 -3.14 8.82
CA GLY A 472 -10.25 -3.20 10.25
C GLY A 472 -11.43 -3.23 11.21
N TRP A 473 -12.57 -2.67 10.82
CA TRP A 473 -13.74 -2.53 11.67
C TRP A 473 -14.84 -3.56 11.41
N SER A 474 -15.19 -3.77 10.13
CA SER A 474 -16.37 -4.54 9.72
C SER A 474 -16.06 -6.00 9.44
N GLN A 475 -17.06 -6.88 9.54
CA GLN A 475 -16.91 -8.29 9.16
C GLN A 475 -16.88 -8.44 7.63
N PRO A 476 -16.17 -9.43 7.07
CA PRO A 476 -16.07 -9.61 5.62
C PRO A 476 -17.42 -9.85 4.94
N GLU A 477 -18.39 -10.49 5.63
CA GLU A 477 -19.74 -10.72 5.11
C GLU A 477 -20.57 -9.45 4.97
N ASP A 478 -20.22 -8.38 5.67
CA ASP A 478 -20.90 -7.08 5.61
C ASP A 478 -20.36 -6.20 4.48
N LYS A 479 -19.24 -6.61 3.83
CA LYS A 479 -18.58 -5.84 2.78
C LYS A 479 -19.31 -5.98 1.44
N ASN A 480 -19.56 -4.84 0.78
CA ASN A 480 -20.12 -4.77 -0.58
C ASN A 480 -19.48 -3.61 -1.34
N LEU A 481 -18.75 -3.91 -2.40
CA LEU A 481 -17.95 -2.93 -3.15
C LEU A 481 -18.81 -1.80 -3.76
N GLN A 482 -19.97 -2.12 -4.34
CA GLN A 482 -20.81 -1.09 -4.96
C GLN A 482 -21.40 -0.14 -3.93
N ASP A 483 -21.86 -0.68 -2.80
CA ASP A 483 -22.36 0.13 -1.69
C ASP A 483 -21.22 0.93 -1.05
N PHE A 484 -20.04 0.33 -0.88
CA PHE A 484 -18.86 1.03 -0.36
C PHE A 484 -18.45 2.20 -1.24
N ARG A 485 -18.38 2.04 -2.57
CA ARG A 485 -18.06 3.15 -3.49
C ARG A 485 -19.06 4.31 -3.36
N ARG A 486 -20.35 4.01 -3.21
CA ARG A 486 -21.40 5.03 -2.97
C ARG A 486 -21.16 5.78 -1.66
N ARG A 487 -20.84 5.07 -0.56
CA ARG A 487 -20.51 5.66 0.73
C ARG A 487 -19.20 6.46 0.67
N ALA A 488 -18.20 5.95 -0.04
CA ALA A 488 -16.92 6.61 -0.24
C ALA A 488 -17.07 7.95 -0.96
N LEU A 489 -17.87 8.03 -2.03
CA LEU A 489 -18.17 9.30 -2.71
C LEU A 489 -18.76 10.32 -1.74
N HIS A 490 -19.73 9.91 -0.92
CA HIS A 490 -20.30 10.82 0.10
C HIS A 490 -19.26 11.25 1.15
N ALA A 491 -18.44 10.32 1.64
CA ALA A 491 -17.39 10.61 2.61
C ALA A 491 -16.34 11.59 2.05
N LEU A 492 -16.00 11.46 0.76
CA LEU A 492 -15.10 12.40 0.08
C LEU A 492 -15.67 13.82 0.03
N GLU A 493 -16.97 13.99 -0.20
CA GLU A 493 -17.61 15.31 -0.13
C GLU A 493 -17.48 15.92 1.27
N VAL A 494 -17.66 15.12 2.32
CA VAL A 494 -17.46 15.60 3.71
C VAL A 494 -16.02 16.03 3.94
N LEU A 495 -15.03 15.27 3.47
CA LEU A 495 -13.61 15.64 3.60
C LEU A 495 -13.25 16.88 2.77
N LYS A 496 -13.75 16.99 1.53
CA LYS A 496 -13.57 18.21 0.71
C LYS A 496 -14.10 19.47 1.42
N ASP A 497 -15.26 19.37 2.03
CA ASP A 497 -15.86 20.46 2.81
C ASP A 497 -15.03 20.86 4.04
N GLN A 498 -14.29 19.89 4.62
CA GLN A 498 -13.33 20.11 5.69
C GLN A 498 -11.94 20.58 5.19
N GLY A 499 -11.78 20.76 3.89
CA GLY A 499 -10.56 21.28 3.27
C GLY A 499 -9.45 20.25 3.03
N TYR A 500 -9.79 18.95 2.91
CA TYR A 500 -8.85 17.94 2.46
C TYR A 500 -8.73 17.94 0.94
N ASN A 501 -7.51 17.72 0.45
CA ASN A 501 -7.25 17.43 -0.95
C ASN A 501 -7.39 15.93 -1.19
N VAL A 502 -8.52 15.52 -1.77
CA VAL A 502 -8.84 14.10 -1.95
C VAL A 502 -8.86 13.72 -3.42
N PHE A 503 -8.63 12.43 -3.70
CA PHE A 503 -8.77 11.88 -5.05
C PHE A 503 -10.19 12.06 -5.59
N ASP A 504 -10.32 12.38 -6.88
CA ASP A 504 -11.60 12.51 -7.57
C ASP A 504 -12.10 11.15 -8.07
N LEU A 505 -12.76 10.42 -7.18
CA LEU A 505 -13.28 9.06 -7.45
C LEU A 505 -14.36 9.03 -8.54
N GLU A 506 -15.09 10.13 -8.78
CA GLU A 506 -16.12 10.18 -9.85
C GLU A 506 -15.51 10.17 -11.25
N SER A 507 -14.34 10.79 -11.40
CA SER A 507 -13.63 10.88 -12.67
C SER A 507 -12.52 9.85 -12.84
N GLU A 508 -12.48 8.81 -12.00
CA GLU A 508 -11.53 7.71 -12.07
C GLU A 508 -11.49 7.11 -13.48
N TYR A 509 -10.31 6.98 -14.05
CA TYR A 509 -10.10 6.32 -15.35
C TYR A 509 -10.16 4.80 -15.21
N GLY A 510 -9.63 4.30 -14.11
CA GLY A 510 -9.60 2.91 -13.72
C GLY A 510 -8.55 2.07 -14.44
N GLU A 511 -8.78 0.77 -14.46
CA GLU A 511 -7.90 -0.23 -15.06
C GLU A 511 -7.71 -0.01 -16.56
N ARG A 512 -6.55 -0.41 -17.10
CA ARG A 512 -6.26 -0.39 -18.54
C ARG A 512 -7.33 -1.15 -19.32
N LYS A 513 -8.01 -0.45 -20.24
CA LYS A 513 -9.19 -1.00 -20.94
C LYS A 513 -8.91 -2.32 -21.67
N LEU A 514 -7.71 -2.44 -22.28
CA LEU A 514 -7.30 -3.68 -22.95
C LEU A 514 -7.14 -4.84 -21.96
N ALA A 515 -6.70 -4.56 -20.74
CA ALA A 515 -6.53 -5.56 -19.69
C ALA A 515 -7.87 -6.09 -19.13
N GLN A 516 -8.95 -5.30 -19.27
CA GLN A 516 -10.30 -5.70 -18.81
C GLN A 516 -11.03 -6.65 -19.75
N THR A 517 -10.72 -6.61 -21.04
CA THR A 517 -11.52 -7.30 -22.07
C THR A 517 -10.96 -8.65 -22.48
N GLY A 518 -9.67 -8.88 -22.25
CA GLY A 518 -8.96 -10.01 -22.85
C GLY A 518 -8.89 -9.92 -24.36
N LEU A 519 -8.12 -10.81 -24.98
CA LEU A 519 -8.01 -10.91 -26.44
C LEU A 519 -8.43 -12.30 -26.92
N ASP A 520 -9.08 -12.34 -28.11
CA ASP A 520 -9.34 -13.56 -28.82
C ASP A 520 -8.51 -13.54 -30.13
N HIS A 521 -7.64 -14.53 -30.31
CA HIS A 521 -6.73 -14.64 -31.44
C HIS A 521 -6.29 -16.10 -31.66
N LYS A 522 -5.65 -16.39 -32.79
CA LYS A 522 -5.31 -17.77 -33.20
C LYS A 522 -4.34 -18.50 -32.28
N ALA A 523 -3.48 -17.75 -31.56
CA ALA A 523 -2.55 -18.34 -30.62
C ALA A 523 -3.15 -18.59 -29.22
N LYS A 524 -4.38 -18.14 -28.93
CA LYS A 524 -4.98 -18.29 -27.60
C LYS A 524 -5.14 -19.75 -27.22
N GLY A 525 -4.58 -20.11 -26.06
CA GLY A 525 -4.56 -21.48 -25.53
C GLY A 525 -3.58 -22.43 -26.25
N CYS A 526 -2.80 -21.90 -27.20
CA CYS A 526 -1.79 -22.69 -27.91
C CYS A 526 -0.57 -22.95 -27.02
N LYS A 527 0.13 -24.05 -27.31
CA LYS A 527 1.34 -24.42 -26.61
C LYS A 527 2.49 -23.48 -26.95
N VAL A 528 3.12 -22.96 -25.89
CA VAL A 528 4.37 -22.18 -25.97
C VAL A 528 5.55 -23.07 -25.61
N THR A 529 6.62 -22.99 -26.38
CA THR A 529 7.90 -23.64 -26.10
C THR A 529 8.98 -22.58 -25.95
N TYR A 530 9.55 -22.49 -24.76
CA TYR A 530 10.66 -21.58 -24.45
C TYR A 530 11.99 -22.19 -24.91
N ASN A 531 12.90 -21.33 -25.33
CA ASN A 531 14.26 -21.75 -25.65
C ASN A 531 14.93 -22.30 -24.38
N PRO A 532 15.31 -23.60 -24.32
CA PRO A 532 15.86 -24.20 -23.12
C PRO A 532 17.26 -23.70 -22.73
N ASP A 533 17.96 -23.02 -23.65
CA ASP A 533 19.28 -22.43 -23.39
C ASP A 533 19.20 -21.09 -22.67
N LEU A 534 17.98 -20.53 -22.48
CA LEU A 534 17.73 -19.28 -21.79
C LEU A 534 17.15 -19.52 -20.40
N PRO A 535 17.50 -18.66 -19.40
CA PRO A 535 17.00 -18.85 -18.04
C PRO A 535 15.51 -18.54 -17.94
N TRP A 536 14.80 -19.33 -17.14
CA TRP A 536 13.39 -19.13 -16.81
C TRP A 536 13.18 -17.82 -16.01
N PRO A 537 12.10 -17.07 -16.24
CA PRO A 537 11.82 -15.81 -15.54
C PRO A 537 11.30 -16.04 -14.11
N LYS A 538 12.14 -16.45 -13.20
CA LYS A 538 11.77 -16.83 -11.83
C LYS A 538 11.20 -15.70 -10.95
N TYR A 539 11.52 -14.43 -11.25
CA TYR A 539 11.06 -13.30 -10.43
C TYR A 539 9.65 -12.83 -10.79
N TYR A 540 9.33 -12.87 -12.08
CA TYR A 540 8.02 -12.46 -12.60
C TYR A 540 7.52 -13.52 -13.59
N PRO A 541 7.07 -14.68 -13.10
CA PRO A 541 6.65 -15.79 -13.96
C PRO A 541 5.25 -15.62 -14.57
N ALA A 542 4.45 -14.67 -14.09
CA ALA A 542 3.04 -14.48 -14.45
C ALA A 542 2.24 -15.81 -14.41
N ALA A 543 1.49 -16.16 -15.47
CA ALA A 543 0.81 -17.43 -15.60
C ALA A 543 1.72 -18.61 -16.04
N GLY A 544 3.05 -18.43 -15.94
CA GLY A 544 4.02 -19.44 -16.34
C GLY A 544 4.10 -19.62 -17.85
N GLU A 545 4.09 -20.87 -18.32
CA GLU A 545 4.19 -21.18 -19.75
C GLU A 545 3.01 -20.67 -20.58
N ALA A 546 1.84 -20.43 -19.95
CA ALA A 546 0.63 -19.97 -20.62
C ALA A 546 0.59 -18.46 -20.85
N THR A 547 1.44 -17.67 -20.20
CA THR A 547 1.36 -16.18 -20.19
C THR A 547 1.23 -15.57 -21.59
N PHE A 548 1.96 -16.09 -22.57
CA PHE A 548 1.97 -15.49 -23.90
C PHE A 548 0.83 -15.93 -24.82
N THR A 549 -0.08 -16.76 -24.33
CA THR A 549 -1.19 -17.31 -25.09
C THR A 549 -2.46 -17.50 -24.26
N ASP A 550 -2.57 -16.87 -23.10
CA ASP A 550 -3.76 -16.99 -22.23
C ASP A 550 -4.90 -16.01 -22.64
N GLY A 551 -4.59 -15.07 -23.52
CA GLY A 551 -5.50 -14.02 -23.97
C GLY A 551 -5.62 -12.88 -22.97
N VAL A 552 -4.69 -12.76 -22.00
CA VAL A 552 -4.72 -11.75 -20.96
C VAL A 552 -3.69 -10.66 -21.25
N ILE A 553 -4.15 -9.43 -21.29
CA ILE A 553 -3.28 -8.25 -21.49
C ILE A 553 -2.89 -7.67 -20.13
N GLY A 554 -1.63 -7.28 -20.00
CA GLY A 554 -1.11 -6.64 -18.80
C GLY A 554 -1.76 -5.29 -18.49
N GLY A 555 -1.92 -5.00 -17.21
CA GLY A 555 -2.46 -3.74 -16.69
C GLY A 555 -1.43 -2.61 -16.64
N TRP A 556 -1.62 -1.69 -15.68
CA TRP A 556 -0.76 -0.53 -15.51
C TRP A 556 0.57 -0.83 -14.82
N THR A 557 0.71 -1.97 -14.16
CA THR A 557 1.94 -2.34 -13.43
C THR A 557 2.48 -3.69 -13.88
N TYR A 558 3.80 -3.81 -13.93
CA TYR A 558 4.51 -5.07 -14.25
C TYR A 558 4.33 -6.15 -13.17
N SER A 559 3.89 -5.78 -11.97
CA SER A 559 3.69 -6.68 -10.83
C SER A 559 2.26 -7.26 -10.72
N ASP A 560 1.38 -7.00 -11.67
CA ASP A 560 -0.01 -7.45 -11.67
C ASP A 560 -0.22 -8.94 -12.02
N GLN A 561 0.88 -9.68 -12.20
CA GLN A 561 0.90 -11.10 -12.58
C GLN A 561 0.35 -11.41 -14.00
N ARG A 562 0.19 -10.39 -14.84
CA ARG A 562 -0.19 -10.49 -16.25
C ARG A 562 0.98 -10.23 -17.20
N TRP A 563 2.08 -9.71 -16.67
CA TRP A 563 3.33 -9.46 -17.37
C TRP A 563 4.37 -10.49 -16.97
N GLN A 564 5.01 -11.15 -17.94
CA GLN A 564 6.16 -12.02 -17.67
C GLN A 564 7.47 -11.24 -17.86
N GLY A 565 8.35 -11.24 -16.85
CA GLY A 565 9.53 -10.38 -16.78
C GLY A 565 10.86 -11.14 -16.87
N PHE A 566 11.74 -10.75 -17.81
CA PHE A 566 12.99 -11.41 -18.12
C PHE A 566 14.21 -10.50 -17.95
N LEU A 567 15.27 -11.05 -17.38
CA LEU A 567 16.62 -10.47 -17.38
C LEU A 567 17.48 -10.98 -18.57
N SER A 568 16.93 -11.87 -19.39
CA SER A 568 17.51 -12.49 -20.60
C SER A 568 16.71 -12.08 -21.83
N PRO A 569 17.17 -12.40 -23.06
CA PRO A 569 16.31 -12.39 -24.24
C PRO A 569 15.07 -13.29 -24.04
N ILE A 570 13.98 -12.97 -24.74
CA ILE A 570 12.79 -13.83 -24.83
C ILE A 570 12.86 -14.53 -26.18
N ASP A 571 12.85 -15.85 -26.19
CA ASP A 571 12.85 -16.64 -27.44
C ASP A 571 11.87 -17.81 -27.26
N VAL A 572 10.71 -17.68 -27.87
CA VAL A 572 9.60 -18.62 -27.72
C VAL A 572 9.02 -19.02 -29.07
N THR A 573 8.53 -20.26 -29.13
CA THR A 573 7.82 -20.79 -30.30
C THR A 573 6.41 -21.24 -29.90
N ILE A 574 5.41 -20.72 -30.60
CA ILE A 574 4.00 -21.03 -30.42
C ILE A 574 3.61 -22.06 -31.49
N ASP A 575 2.96 -23.19 -31.11
CA ASP A 575 2.37 -24.18 -32.00
C ASP A 575 0.86 -23.92 -32.15
N LEU A 576 0.44 -23.40 -33.29
CA LEU A 576 -0.97 -23.13 -33.59
C LEU A 576 -1.80 -24.42 -33.83
N GLY A 577 -1.20 -25.62 -33.71
CA GLY A 577 -1.84 -26.91 -33.86
C GLY A 577 -1.97 -27.38 -35.32
N SER A 578 -2.17 -26.50 -36.25
CA SER A 578 -2.26 -26.78 -37.70
C SER A 578 -1.74 -25.62 -38.53
N VAL A 579 -1.43 -25.87 -39.81
CA VAL A 579 -1.07 -24.79 -40.73
C VAL A 579 -2.31 -23.92 -40.98
N GLN A 580 -2.15 -22.62 -40.76
CA GLN A 580 -3.19 -21.59 -40.88
C GLN A 580 -2.64 -20.38 -41.64
N ASP A 581 -3.55 -19.56 -42.17
CA ASP A 581 -3.18 -18.25 -42.70
C ASP A 581 -2.87 -17.32 -41.52
N VAL A 582 -1.71 -16.66 -41.55
CA VAL A 582 -1.25 -15.71 -40.50
C VAL A 582 -1.11 -14.34 -41.16
N HIS A 583 -1.85 -13.37 -40.63
CA HIS A 583 -1.88 -12.00 -41.15
C HIS A 583 -1.26 -10.96 -40.22
N TYR A 584 -1.13 -11.30 -38.94
CA TYR A 584 -0.58 -10.43 -37.91
C TYR A 584 0.14 -11.25 -36.84
N VAL A 585 1.31 -10.77 -36.40
CA VAL A 585 2.02 -11.27 -35.22
C VAL A 585 2.54 -10.08 -34.44
N GLY A 586 2.28 -10.01 -33.14
CA GLY A 586 2.78 -8.92 -32.30
C GLY A 586 2.66 -9.19 -30.81
N GLY A 587 3.51 -8.57 -30.01
CA GLY A 587 3.50 -8.61 -28.56
C GLY A 587 3.75 -7.22 -27.98
N THR A 588 3.14 -6.89 -26.85
CA THR A 588 3.25 -5.58 -26.21
C THR A 588 4.27 -5.62 -25.07
N PHE A 589 5.22 -4.70 -25.10
CA PHE A 589 6.21 -4.47 -24.05
C PHE A 589 5.91 -3.19 -23.28
N MET A 590 6.37 -3.18 -22.02
CA MET A 590 6.29 -2.05 -21.10
C MET A 590 7.66 -1.42 -20.90
N GLN A 591 7.70 -0.09 -20.70
CA GLN A 591 8.87 0.62 -20.17
C GLN A 591 8.47 1.45 -18.95
N LEU A 592 9.24 1.29 -17.87
CA LEU A 592 9.22 2.13 -16.67
C LEU A 592 10.63 2.14 -16.10
N ILE A 593 11.38 3.21 -16.34
CA ILE A 593 12.84 3.20 -16.11
C ILE A 593 13.25 3.22 -14.64
N GLY A 594 12.42 3.80 -13.75
CA GLY A 594 12.71 3.87 -12.30
C GLY A 594 13.02 2.49 -11.70
N PRO A 595 12.13 1.50 -11.81
CA PRO A 595 12.37 0.13 -11.36
C PRO A 595 13.24 -0.72 -12.31
N GLY A 596 13.80 -0.15 -13.38
CA GLY A 596 14.67 -0.86 -14.32
C GLY A 596 13.93 -1.73 -15.35
N VAL A 597 12.76 -1.28 -15.80
CA VAL A 597 11.98 -1.94 -16.85
C VAL A 597 12.22 -1.21 -18.19
N PHE A 598 12.67 -1.94 -19.20
CA PHE A 598 13.06 -1.36 -20.51
C PHE A 598 12.42 -2.10 -21.68
N MET A 599 12.27 -1.40 -22.82
CA MET A 599 11.89 -2.04 -24.07
C MET A 599 13.02 -2.99 -24.55
N PRO A 600 12.72 -4.08 -25.26
CA PRO A 600 13.74 -4.86 -25.96
C PRO A 600 14.48 -3.99 -27.00
N GLU A 601 15.70 -4.33 -27.35
CA GLU A 601 16.43 -3.64 -28.41
C GLU A 601 15.73 -3.77 -29.76
N LYS A 602 15.30 -4.98 -30.07
CA LYS A 602 14.51 -5.34 -31.23
C LYS A 602 13.77 -6.64 -31.03
N VAL A 603 12.84 -6.95 -31.91
CA VAL A 603 12.16 -8.24 -32.01
C VAL A 603 12.29 -8.79 -33.42
N ASP A 604 12.74 -10.03 -33.56
CA ASP A 604 12.72 -10.80 -34.81
C ASP A 604 11.55 -11.80 -34.75
N ILE A 605 10.78 -11.84 -35.86
CA ILE A 605 9.58 -12.68 -35.96
C ILE A 605 9.78 -13.69 -37.08
N TYR A 606 9.50 -14.96 -36.80
CA TYR A 606 9.65 -16.05 -37.77
C TYR A 606 8.38 -16.90 -37.81
N VAL A 607 8.14 -17.54 -38.94
CA VAL A 607 7.03 -18.50 -39.14
C VAL A 607 7.56 -19.79 -39.78
N SER A 608 6.88 -20.91 -39.51
CA SER A 608 7.20 -22.22 -40.06
C SER A 608 5.97 -23.09 -40.19
N GLU A 609 5.90 -23.94 -41.21
CA GLU A 609 4.85 -24.93 -41.41
C GLU A 609 5.20 -26.25 -40.66
N ASP A 610 6.46 -26.60 -40.52
CA ASP A 610 6.96 -27.89 -40.01
C ASP A 610 7.67 -27.82 -38.65
N GLY A 611 7.94 -26.60 -38.16
CA GLY A 611 8.66 -26.35 -36.89
C GLY A 611 10.16 -26.57 -36.96
N LYS A 612 10.74 -26.72 -38.20
CA LYS A 612 12.17 -26.89 -38.42
C LYS A 612 12.76 -25.78 -39.27
N ASP A 613 12.13 -25.53 -40.41
CA ASP A 613 12.54 -24.49 -41.33
C ASP A 613 11.77 -23.20 -41.03
N PHE A 614 12.42 -22.25 -40.37
CA PHE A 614 11.82 -20.97 -39.96
C PHE A 614 12.16 -19.87 -40.96
N LYS A 615 11.13 -19.29 -41.57
CA LYS A 615 11.23 -18.09 -42.42
C LYS A 615 11.20 -16.85 -41.54
N HIS A 616 12.24 -16.01 -41.62
CA HIS A 616 12.25 -14.69 -41.01
C HIS A 616 11.29 -13.76 -41.77
N ILE A 617 10.31 -13.16 -41.11
CA ILE A 617 9.28 -12.32 -41.71
C ILE A 617 9.37 -10.87 -41.31
N ALA A 618 9.92 -10.55 -40.15
CA ALA A 618 10.11 -9.18 -39.70
C ALA A 618 11.22 -9.02 -38.67
N GLN A 619 11.84 -7.85 -38.69
CA GLN A 619 12.69 -7.34 -37.60
C GLN A 619 12.18 -5.96 -37.21
N VAL A 620 11.72 -5.81 -35.98
CA VAL A 620 11.13 -4.58 -35.41
C VAL A 620 12.09 -3.98 -34.39
N TRP A 621 12.64 -2.81 -34.71
CA TRP A 621 13.56 -2.11 -33.83
C TRP A 621 12.83 -1.24 -32.81
N ASN A 622 13.41 -1.10 -31.60
CA ASN A 622 12.95 -0.15 -30.61
C ASN A 622 13.25 1.28 -31.06
N ASP A 623 12.23 2.15 -30.96
CA ASP A 623 12.35 3.60 -31.20
C ASP A 623 11.99 4.41 -29.93
N VAL A 624 11.70 3.73 -28.80
CA VAL A 624 11.44 4.37 -27.53
C VAL A 624 12.77 4.71 -26.86
N SER A 625 12.92 5.98 -26.45
CA SER A 625 14.12 6.42 -25.74
C SER A 625 14.27 5.71 -24.40
N VAL A 626 15.46 5.20 -24.11
CA VAL A 626 15.81 4.64 -22.77
C VAL A 626 15.79 5.68 -21.64
N LYS A 627 15.62 6.97 -21.96
CA LYS A 627 15.51 8.07 -21.00
C LYS A 627 14.07 8.54 -20.79
N ALA A 628 13.11 7.98 -21.51
CA ALA A 628 11.69 8.31 -21.32
C ALA A 628 11.21 7.73 -19.98
N SER A 629 10.90 8.60 -19.05
CA SER A 629 10.58 8.25 -17.66
C SER A 629 9.12 7.83 -17.43
N ASP A 630 8.24 8.21 -18.36
CA ASP A 630 6.82 7.87 -18.27
C ASP A 630 6.60 6.36 -18.43
N LEU A 631 5.50 5.85 -17.90
CA LEU A 631 5.04 4.50 -18.23
C LEU A 631 4.62 4.45 -19.70
N LEU A 632 5.32 3.64 -20.48
CA LEU A 632 5.08 3.49 -21.91
C LEU A 632 4.79 2.05 -22.28
N PHE A 633 3.90 1.87 -23.26
CA PHE A 633 3.62 0.59 -23.90
C PHE A 633 3.92 0.68 -25.39
N LYS A 634 4.58 -0.35 -25.92
CA LYS A 634 4.86 -0.45 -27.35
C LYS A 634 4.64 -1.87 -27.83
N SER A 635 3.88 -2.01 -28.93
CA SER A 635 3.78 -3.27 -29.65
C SER A 635 4.96 -3.41 -30.62
N PHE A 636 5.58 -4.58 -30.60
CA PHE A 636 6.55 -5.01 -31.60
C PHE A 636 5.85 -6.03 -32.49
N ASP A 637 5.38 -5.58 -33.62
CA ASP A 637 4.44 -6.32 -34.45
C ASP A 637 4.73 -6.21 -35.96
N THR A 638 4.11 -7.12 -36.70
CA THR A 638 4.16 -7.11 -38.17
C THR A 638 2.83 -7.56 -38.75
N ILE A 639 2.46 -6.94 -39.87
CA ILE A 639 1.43 -7.43 -40.78
C ILE A 639 2.12 -8.30 -41.82
N CYS A 640 1.60 -9.48 -42.08
CA CYS A 640 2.15 -10.44 -43.02
C CYS A 640 1.04 -11.15 -43.80
N ASN A 641 1.41 -12.03 -44.71
CA ASN A 641 0.46 -12.90 -45.40
C ASN A 641 1.14 -14.25 -45.61
N GLU A 642 1.24 -15.02 -44.56
CA GLU A 642 2.01 -16.26 -44.50
C GLU A 642 1.10 -17.45 -44.11
N LYS A 643 1.51 -18.64 -44.49
CA LYS A 643 0.97 -19.90 -43.99
C LYS A 643 1.90 -20.48 -42.96
N ALA A 644 1.39 -20.73 -41.74
CA ALA A 644 2.25 -21.25 -40.68
C ALA A 644 1.45 -22.10 -39.67
N ARG A 645 2.11 -23.08 -39.11
CA ARG A 645 1.72 -23.74 -37.87
C ARG A 645 2.51 -23.23 -36.67
N TYR A 646 3.75 -22.83 -36.88
CA TYR A 646 4.63 -22.37 -35.81
C TYR A 646 4.98 -20.92 -36.02
N VAL A 647 4.88 -20.13 -34.92
CA VAL A 647 5.33 -18.74 -34.85
C VAL A 647 6.41 -18.66 -33.80
N ARG A 648 7.62 -18.20 -34.18
CA ARG A 648 8.71 -17.94 -33.25
C ARG A 648 8.86 -16.43 -33.05
N TYR A 649 8.88 -15.99 -31.80
CA TYR A 649 9.00 -14.61 -31.40
C TYR A 649 10.27 -14.45 -30.56
N HIS A 650 11.23 -13.68 -31.06
CA HIS A 650 12.52 -13.52 -30.44
C HIS A 650 12.80 -12.05 -30.14
N ALA A 651 12.63 -11.65 -28.86
CA ALA A 651 12.93 -10.33 -28.35
C ALA A 651 14.33 -10.27 -27.76
N PHE A 652 15.15 -9.35 -28.27
CA PHE A 652 16.52 -9.15 -27.82
C PHE A 652 16.53 -8.26 -26.57
N ARG A 653 17.38 -8.60 -25.62
CA ARG A 653 17.52 -7.83 -24.39
C ARG A 653 17.82 -6.37 -24.69
N SER A 654 17.29 -5.46 -23.86
CA SER A 654 17.69 -4.05 -23.86
C SER A 654 19.22 -3.93 -23.66
N PRO A 655 19.91 -2.96 -24.29
CA PRO A 655 21.29 -2.62 -23.97
C PRO A 655 21.44 -2.11 -22.53
N MET A 656 20.34 -1.65 -21.91
CA MET A 656 20.30 -1.28 -20.50
C MET A 656 20.23 -2.52 -19.60
N ARG A 657 20.84 -2.44 -18.41
CA ARG A 657 20.66 -3.49 -17.39
C ARG A 657 19.27 -3.35 -16.77
N GLY A 658 18.46 -4.40 -16.81
CA GLY A 658 17.11 -4.42 -16.27
C GLY A 658 16.24 -5.48 -16.92
N PHE A 659 14.97 -5.44 -16.58
CA PHE A 659 13.95 -6.35 -17.09
C PHE A 659 13.39 -5.89 -18.43
N ILE A 660 12.98 -6.87 -19.27
CA ILE A 660 12.00 -6.68 -20.34
C ILE A 660 10.73 -7.45 -19.96
N PHE A 661 9.57 -6.81 -20.10
CA PHE A 661 8.26 -7.40 -19.77
C PHE A 661 7.40 -7.51 -21.02
N LEU A 662 6.84 -8.69 -21.22
CA LEU A 662 5.92 -9.01 -22.32
C LEU A 662 4.64 -9.61 -21.73
N ASP A 663 3.47 -9.21 -22.23
CA ASP A 663 2.17 -9.74 -21.80
C ASP A 663 1.71 -10.90 -22.72
N GLU A 664 1.25 -10.64 -23.91
CA GLU A 664 0.62 -11.59 -24.81
C GLU A 664 1.27 -11.54 -26.19
N ILE A 665 1.36 -12.69 -26.89
CA ILE A 665 1.76 -12.76 -28.30
C ILE A 665 0.54 -13.06 -29.16
N VAL A 666 0.01 -12.01 -29.77
CA VAL A 666 -1.18 -12.05 -30.61
C VAL A 666 -0.83 -12.57 -31.99
N VAL A 667 -1.58 -13.55 -32.48
CA VAL A 667 -1.48 -14.08 -33.87
C VAL A 667 -2.87 -14.04 -34.50
N ASN A 668 -3.03 -13.36 -35.64
CA ASN A 668 -4.30 -13.25 -36.38
C ASN A 668 -4.12 -13.51 -37.87
#